data_65bde80191dbb20cb50f60fd2873052d
#
_entry.id   65bde80191dbb20cb50f60fd2873052d
#
_cell.length_a   1.000
_cell.length_b   1.000
_cell.length_c   1.000
_cell.angle_alpha   90.00
_cell.angle_beta   90.00
_cell.angle_gamma   90.00
#
_symmetry.space_group_name_H-M   'P 1'
#
loop_
_entity.id
_entity.type
_entity.pdbx_description
1 polymer ?
#
loop_
_entity_poly.entity_id
_entity_poly.type
_entity_poly.pdbx_seq_one_letter_code
_entity_poly.pdbx_strand_id
1 'polypeptide(L)'
;MGDRGADRYVRAEDVVNMKRIDEFINAQLSRWPLACENFRALKQVRVKDLSVGGLDVKVQFNPARIISSAARTDAASLKARPCFLCVRNRPCEQIHIRFDGRKGKKYDILVNPYPIFPDHLVIAFGGHSCQSIWKRYVDMLDLAKAYQDYIFFYNGPMCGASAPDHHHFQGAGRGRMPLENDVDTLLDVLKGRYPGQEDSQSALEYITSVRDADLFRYRRFVRGIFVLRSRTAKSAAKLFYRLLDCAPVPEGDSEPRFNLFTYYKEGEYRSIVVFRACHRSHHYFSEGPDHLTMSPGCVDMGGVFITPVEEDFGKLDNALLAEMLDEITVPEETVSLIVRRLTRTQPVLTVGIMSGKEIEFEIISDGAGPRKAVLQEGKIGYDGALYDELDFGAVTPSTMFAEPTFILYGVTIGKGFHWQKKEDQRFAGALKIIVENNELTAVNVIGVEDYLVSVISSEMKSTASPDFLKAHAVISRSWVMAQIAGKGSAGALHVPDQVDSLPSLVTWLDGRAAEGTLVPGGVDPTAAEYEIMKWYGHTSHRNYDVCADDHCQRYQGLTRAAGRNVRDAVDGTWGEVLVYTDRHSSAENVTGTPEICDARFSKCCGGVTEKFSTCWEDRDYGYLPSAPDIPRRDVAGPGYDGGETGERPFCDTEDEEILSQVLNDYDLQTRDFYRWEVIYTRDALSELVCRRSGVDIGRIDRIEPLERGGSGRIWKLRLTGSKGSLVIGKELEIRRILSESHLKSSAFDVEYTGGLSDDWTEVVLHGRGWGHGVGLCQIGAAVMASRGYTYRQILEHYYPGADIATTWE
;
A
#
# COMPACT_ATOMS: atom_id res chain seq x y z
N MET A 1 -19.45 42.10 30.49
CA MET A 1 -20.36 41.19 31.18
C MET A 1 -20.77 40.14 30.18
N GLY A 2 -20.14 38.99 30.28
CA GLY A 2 -20.27 37.92 29.28
C GLY A 2 -21.47 37.05 29.60
N ASP A 3 -22.25 36.83 28.58
CA ASP A 3 -23.32 35.83 28.56
C ASP A 3 -22.67 34.44 28.28
N ARG A 4 -22.62 33.62 29.33
CA ARG A 4 -22.20 32.21 29.23
C ARG A 4 -23.40 31.45 28.66
N GLY A 5 -23.33 31.09 27.38
CA GLY A 5 -24.30 30.22 26.77
C GLY A 5 -24.40 28.90 27.54
N ALA A 6 -25.58 28.69 28.12
CA ALA A 6 -25.93 27.47 28.83
C ALA A 6 -25.80 26.27 27.89
N ASP A 7 -24.94 25.34 28.21
CA ASP A 7 -24.92 23.97 27.63
C ASP A 7 -26.36 23.41 27.80
N ARG A 8 -27.10 23.32 26.69
CA ARG A 8 -28.38 22.59 26.67
C ARG A 8 -28.07 21.11 26.79
N TYR A 9 -28.00 20.60 28.02
CA TYR A 9 -28.05 19.18 28.28
C TYR A 9 -29.29 18.59 27.59
N VAL A 10 -29.12 17.45 26.91
CA VAL A 10 -30.21 16.62 26.42
C VAL A 10 -31.16 16.39 27.60
N ARG A 11 -32.37 16.85 27.51
CA ARG A 11 -33.35 16.60 28.56
C ARG A 11 -33.59 15.09 28.62
N ALA A 12 -33.57 14.50 29.81
CA ALA A 12 -33.89 13.09 29.99
C ALA A 12 -35.24 12.69 29.38
N GLU A 13 -36.13 13.67 29.21
CA GLU A 13 -37.47 13.56 28.62
C GLU A 13 -37.46 13.34 27.10
N ASP A 14 -36.34 13.69 26.39
CA ASP A 14 -36.22 13.53 24.95
C ASP A 14 -35.78 12.11 24.53
N VAL A 15 -35.28 11.31 25.49
CA VAL A 15 -34.91 9.91 25.28
C VAL A 15 -36.07 9.00 25.62
N VAL A 16 -36.62 8.29 24.65
CA VAL A 16 -37.71 7.34 24.86
C VAL A 16 -37.21 5.91 24.82
N ASN A 17 -37.57 5.11 25.78
CA ASN A 17 -37.23 3.68 25.86
C ASN A 17 -38.36 2.83 25.23
N MET A 18 -38.53 2.95 23.93
CA MET A 18 -39.51 2.21 23.13
C MET A 18 -38.82 1.10 22.36
N LYS A 19 -39.31 -0.13 22.43
CA LYS A 19 -38.78 -1.29 21.70
C LYS A 19 -39.35 -1.40 20.28
N ARG A 20 -40.51 -0.78 20.03
CA ARG A 20 -41.22 -0.85 18.73
C ARG A 20 -41.15 0.51 18.02
N ILE A 21 -40.66 0.47 16.80
CA ILE A 21 -40.47 1.68 15.96
C ILE A 21 -41.83 2.29 15.56
N ASP A 22 -42.85 1.50 15.33
CA ASP A 22 -44.21 1.98 15.01
C ASP A 22 -44.80 2.83 16.19
N GLU A 23 -44.61 2.40 17.42
CA GLU A 23 -44.99 3.17 18.62
C GLU A 23 -44.23 4.49 18.73
N PHE A 24 -42.91 4.43 18.43
CA PHE A 24 -42.06 5.61 18.43
C PHE A 24 -42.50 6.64 17.38
N ILE A 25 -42.78 6.20 16.14
CA ILE A 25 -43.27 7.08 15.07
C ILE A 25 -44.58 7.73 15.48
N ASN A 26 -45.54 6.96 16.00
CA ASN A 26 -46.83 7.48 16.44
C ASN A 26 -46.68 8.53 17.57
N ALA A 27 -45.79 8.25 18.54
CA ALA A 27 -45.48 9.20 19.61
C ALA A 27 -44.86 10.50 19.07
N GLN A 28 -43.93 10.39 18.09
CA GLN A 28 -43.33 11.56 17.44
C GLN A 28 -44.35 12.38 16.68
N LEU A 29 -45.22 11.76 15.89
CA LEU A 29 -46.22 12.46 15.07
C LEU A 29 -47.26 13.19 15.93
N SER A 30 -47.58 12.68 17.13
CA SER A 30 -48.49 13.35 18.06
C SER A 30 -47.88 14.61 18.69
N ARG A 31 -46.56 14.72 18.76
CA ARG A 31 -45.80 15.82 19.37
C ARG A 31 -45.33 16.88 18.37
N TRP A 32 -45.15 16.52 17.08
CA TRP A 32 -44.53 17.39 16.08
C TRP A 32 -45.48 17.68 14.90
N PRO A 33 -46.20 18.84 14.90
CA PRO A 33 -47.14 19.16 13.85
C PRO A 33 -46.59 19.08 12.43
N LEU A 34 -45.42 19.66 12.17
CA LEU A 34 -44.75 19.61 10.85
C LEU A 34 -44.59 18.18 10.35
N ALA A 35 -44.04 17.29 11.19
CA ALA A 35 -43.87 15.89 10.82
C ALA A 35 -45.23 15.21 10.56
N CYS A 36 -46.22 15.45 11.40
CA CYS A 36 -47.56 14.93 11.23
C CYS A 36 -48.22 15.35 9.91
N GLU A 37 -48.09 16.62 9.52
CA GLU A 37 -48.61 17.13 8.24
C GLU A 37 -47.92 16.47 7.04
N ASN A 38 -46.58 16.38 7.06
CA ASN A 38 -45.83 15.74 5.99
C ASN A 38 -46.12 14.23 5.87
N PHE A 39 -46.35 13.53 6.98
CA PHE A 39 -46.80 12.13 6.97
C PHE A 39 -48.23 11.95 6.43
N ARG A 40 -49.11 12.93 6.66
CA ARG A 40 -50.43 12.95 6.03
C ARG A 40 -50.34 13.20 4.53
N ALA A 41 -49.50 14.17 4.11
CA ALA A 41 -49.28 14.47 2.71
C ALA A 41 -48.72 13.26 1.94
N LEU A 42 -47.91 12.43 2.60
CA LEU A 42 -47.35 11.20 2.01
C LEU A 42 -48.45 10.23 1.50
N LYS A 43 -49.65 10.24 2.10
CA LYS A 43 -50.77 9.40 1.65
C LYS A 43 -51.41 9.86 0.33
N GLN A 44 -51.09 11.07 -0.12
CA GLN A 44 -51.63 11.73 -1.31
C GLN A 44 -50.62 11.79 -2.46
N VAL A 45 -49.41 11.23 -2.29
CA VAL A 45 -48.40 11.21 -3.35
C VAL A 45 -48.90 10.38 -4.57
N ARG A 46 -48.61 10.85 -5.77
CA ARG A 46 -48.85 10.11 -6.98
C ARG A 46 -47.62 9.27 -7.30
N VAL A 47 -47.85 8.06 -7.78
CA VAL A 47 -46.79 7.13 -8.16
C VAL A 47 -47.05 6.63 -9.58
N LYS A 48 -46.01 6.54 -10.39
CA LYS A 48 -46.02 5.82 -11.67
C LYS A 48 -44.92 4.80 -11.69
N ASP A 49 -45.12 3.72 -12.42
CA ASP A 49 -44.15 2.66 -12.63
C ASP A 49 -43.39 2.92 -13.94
N LEU A 50 -42.08 2.74 -13.91
CA LEU A 50 -41.20 2.73 -15.08
C LEU A 50 -40.34 1.48 -15.02
N SER A 51 -39.58 1.20 -16.10
CA SER A 51 -38.68 0.04 -16.17
C SER A 51 -37.33 0.50 -16.71
N VAL A 52 -36.25 0.24 -15.97
CA VAL A 52 -34.89 0.60 -16.35
C VAL A 52 -33.94 -0.57 -16.12
N GLY A 53 -33.19 -0.96 -17.17
CA GLY A 53 -32.17 -2.02 -17.09
C GLY A 53 -32.71 -3.36 -16.59
N GLY A 54 -33.97 -3.66 -16.81
CA GLY A 54 -34.65 -4.90 -16.39
C GLY A 54 -35.14 -4.91 -14.94
N LEU A 55 -35.19 -3.74 -14.29
CA LEU A 55 -35.80 -3.54 -12.97
C LEU A 55 -37.02 -2.61 -13.11
N ASP A 56 -38.17 -3.02 -12.59
CA ASP A 56 -39.34 -2.15 -12.46
C ASP A 56 -39.14 -1.20 -11.27
N VAL A 57 -39.23 0.10 -11.54
CA VAL A 57 -38.95 1.17 -10.58
C VAL A 57 -40.19 2.06 -10.40
N LYS A 58 -40.23 2.80 -9.31
CA LYS A 58 -41.31 3.71 -8.96
C LYS A 58 -40.86 5.15 -9.03
N VAL A 59 -41.65 6.03 -9.67
CA VAL A 59 -41.45 7.46 -9.60
C VAL A 59 -42.56 8.06 -8.73
N GLN A 60 -42.19 8.77 -7.69
CA GLN A 60 -43.10 9.37 -6.72
C GLN A 60 -43.10 10.91 -6.85
N PHE A 61 -44.24 11.49 -7.16
CA PHE A 61 -44.45 12.92 -7.04
C PHE A 61 -44.69 13.31 -5.58
N ASN A 62 -43.72 13.95 -4.94
CA ASN A 62 -43.77 14.31 -3.52
C ASN A 62 -43.37 15.80 -3.30
N PRO A 63 -44.29 16.76 -3.39
CA PRO A 63 -43.98 18.17 -3.26
C PRO A 63 -43.36 18.57 -1.90
N ALA A 64 -43.66 17.83 -0.82
CA ALA A 64 -43.10 18.10 0.51
C ALA A 64 -41.57 17.93 0.56
N ARG A 65 -40.98 17.26 -0.44
CA ARG A 65 -39.56 17.02 -0.55
C ARG A 65 -38.76 18.13 -1.21
N ILE A 66 -39.40 19.19 -1.72
CA ILE A 66 -38.71 20.28 -2.45
C ILE A 66 -37.56 20.87 -1.61
N ILE A 67 -37.75 21.07 -0.31
CA ILE A 67 -36.72 21.62 0.59
C ILE A 67 -35.45 20.73 0.62
N SER A 68 -35.61 19.40 0.63
CA SER A 68 -34.47 18.49 0.70
C SER A 68 -33.85 18.19 -0.67
N SER A 69 -34.63 18.15 -1.75
CA SER A 69 -34.16 17.95 -3.12
C SER A 69 -33.39 19.16 -3.66
N ALA A 70 -33.82 20.38 -3.30
CA ALA A 70 -33.17 21.64 -3.66
C ALA A 70 -32.07 22.08 -2.67
N ALA A 71 -31.72 21.25 -1.66
CA ALA A 71 -30.72 21.61 -0.68
C ALA A 71 -29.35 21.90 -1.30
N ARG A 72 -28.76 23.05 -0.93
CA ARG A 72 -27.40 23.41 -1.31
C ARG A 72 -26.42 22.68 -0.40
N THR A 73 -25.46 21.97 -1.01
CA THR A 73 -24.44 21.15 -0.35
C THR A 73 -23.01 21.62 -0.61
N ASP A 74 -22.86 22.83 -1.22
CA ASP A 74 -21.55 23.45 -1.40
C ASP A 74 -20.95 23.88 -0.05
N ALA A 75 -19.62 23.93 0.04
CA ALA A 75 -18.91 24.20 1.29
C ALA A 75 -19.28 25.55 1.94
N ALA A 76 -19.58 26.58 1.16
CA ALA A 76 -19.99 27.89 1.68
C ALA A 76 -21.37 27.84 2.32
N SER A 77 -22.34 27.18 1.68
CA SER A 77 -23.70 27.00 2.17
C SER A 77 -23.73 26.13 3.44
N LEU A 78 -22.92 25.05 3.49
CA LEU A 78 -22.79 24.18 4.67
C LEU A 78 -22.21 24.94 5.88
N LYS A 79 -21.19 25.77 5.65
CA LYS A 79 -20.57 26.59 6.70
C LYS A 79 -21.48 27.69 7.25
N ALA A 80 -22.37 28.21 6.41
CA ALA A 80 -23.26 29.33 6.76
C ALA A 80 -24.49 28.89 7.60
N ARG A 81 -24.84 27.58 7.61
CA ARG A 81 -26.02 27.08 8.31
C ARG A 81 -25.66 26.30 9.59
N PRO A 82 -26.49 26.38 10.65
CA PRO A 82 -26.35 25.47 11.78
C PRO A 82 -26.67 24.03 11.35
N CYS A 83 -25.88 23.07 11.82
CA CYS A 83 -26.14 21.66 11.55
C CYS A 83 -27.43 21.20 12.27
N PHE A 84 -28.44 20.83 11.49
CA PHE A 84 -29.77 20.45 12.03
C PHE A 84 -29.80 19.05 12.65
N LEU A 85 -28.79 18.20 12.43
CA LEU A 85 -28.67 16.89 13.08
C LEU A 85 -27.99 16.95 14.46
N CYS A 86 -27.29 18.04 14.77
CA CYS A 86 -26.72 18.24 16.09
C CYS A 86 -27.80 18.43 17.15
N VAL A 87 -27.70 17.74 18.27
CA VAL A 87 -28.68 17.76 19.39
C VAL A 87 -29.07 19.17 19.77
N ARG A 88 -28.12 20.10 19.87
CA ARG A 88 -28.35 21.51 20.26
C ARG A 88 -29.22 22.30 19.28
N ASN A 89 -29.37 21.86 18.05
CA ASN A 89 -30.10 22.56 16.99
C ASN A 89 -31.41 21.87 16.60
N ARG A 90 -31.72 20.72 17.22
CA ARG A 90 -32.94 19.96 16.93
C ARG A 90 -34.15 20.68 17.53
N PRO A 91 -35.34 20.59 16.87
CA PRO A 91 -36.59 21.07 17.45
C PRO A 91 -36.88 20.41 18.80
N CYS A 92 -37.51 21.15 19.70
CA CYS A 92 -37.86 20.64 21.05
C CYS A 92 -38.93 19.54 21.02
N GLU A 93 -39.67 19.44 19.94
CA GLU A 93 -40.70 18.42 19.70
C GLU A 93 -40.07 17.07 19.25
N GLN A 94 -38.82 17.08 18.82
CA GLN A 94 -38.18 15.88 18.28
C GLN A 94 -37.66 14.98 19.40
N ILE A 95 -38.28 13.81 19.54
CA ILE A 95 -37.85 12.74 20.45
C ILE A 95 -36.93 11.76 19.73
N HIS A 96 -36.18 10.96 20.47
CA HIS A 96 -35.24 9.98 19.89
C HIS A 96 -35.11 8.71 20.73
N ILE A 97 -34.75 7.63 20.05
CA ILE A 97 -34.29 6.38 20.67
C ILE A 97 -32.76 6.36 20.59
N ARG A 98 -32.11 6.05 21.73
CA ARG A 98 -30.65 5.90 21.76
C ARG A 98 -30.22 4.51 21.26
N PHE A 99 -29.26 4.47 20.37
CA PHE A 99 -28.60 3.25 19.92
C PHE A 99 -27.12 3.32 20.27
N ASP A 100 -26.60 2.27 20.92
CA ASP A 100 -25.19 2.15 21.29
C ASP A 100 -24.41 1.41 20.20
N GLY A 101 -23.57 2.16 19.49
CA GLY A 101 -22.62 1.59 18.53
C GLY A 101 -21.35 1.06 19.19
N ARG A 102 -20.48 0.42 18.38
CA ARG A 102 -19.23 -0.16 18.88
C ARG A 102 -18.25 0.91 19.35
N LYS A 103 -17.36 0.53 20.28
CA LYS A 103 -16.32 1.41 20.84
C LYS A 103 -16.88 2.70 21.44
N GLY A 104 -18.03 2.63 22.08
CA GLY A 104 -18.64 3.75 22.81
C GLY A 104 -19.30 4.81 21.93
N LYS A 105 -19.45 4.57 20.62
CA LYS A 105 -20.21 5.46 19.75
C LYS A 105 -21.70 5.46 20.14
N LYS A 106 -22.32 6.61 19.99
CA LYS A 106 -23.74 6.82 20.29
C LYS A 106 -24.46 7.31 19.04
N TYR A 107 -25.65 6.82 18.79
CA TYR A 107 -26.53 7.25 17.71
C TYR A 107 -27.90 7.57 18.24
N ASP A 108 -28.58 8.54 17.66
CA ASP A 108 -29.97 8.91 17.93
C ASP A 108 -30.83 8.50 16.74
N ILE A 109 -31.75 7.57 16.95
CA ILE A 109 -32.77 7.19 15.97
C ILE A 109 -33.88 8.25 16.03
N LEU A 110 -34.14 8.92 14.93
CA LEU A 110 -35.06 10.02 14.75
C LEU A 110 -36.07 9.67 13.66
N VAL A 111 -37.30 10.21 13.78
CA VAL A 111 -38.26 10.19 12.67
C VAL A 111 -37.87 11.26 11.66
N ASN A 112 -37.83 10.92 10.38
CA ASN A 112 -37.56 11.90 9.32
C ASN A 112 -38.76 12.82 9.13
N PRO A 113 -38.64 14.16 9.34
CA PRO A 113 -39.78 15.07 9.22
C PRO A 113 -40.28 15.28 7.78
N TYR A 114 -39.47 14.86 6.77
CA TYR A 114 -39.82 14.90 5.35
C TYR A 114 -39.80 13.48 4.78
N PRO A 115 -40.81 12.66 5.10
CA PRO A 115 -40.75 11.22 4.78
C PRO A 115 -40.90 10.93 3.29
N ILE A 116 -40.28 9.81 2.86
CA ILE A 116 -40.54 9.17 1.58
C ILE A 116 -41.38 7.90 1.79
N PHE A 117 -41.20 7.28 2.94
CA PHE A 117 -41.91 6.09 3.41
C PHE A 117 -42.61 6.36 4.74
N PRO A 118 -43.70 5.64 5.07
CA PRO A 118 -44.42 5.85 6.33
C PRO A 118 -43.64 5.48 7.59
N ASP A 119 -42.46 4.88 7.43
CA ASP A 119 -41.57 4.41 8.47
C ASP A 119 -40.13 4.93 8.28
N HIS A 120 -39.98 6.13 7.69
CA HIS A 120 -38.68 6.73 7.34
C HIS A 120 -37.97 7.32 8.57
N LEU A 121 -36.79 6.81 8.87
CA LEU A 121 -35.92 7.15 10.00
C LEU A 121 -34.65 7.85 9.58
N VAL A 122 -34.06 8.63 10.49
CA VAL A 122 -32.70 9.16 10.42
C VAL A 122 -31.95 8.70 11.66
N ILE A 123 -30.78 8.10 11.48
CA ILE A 123 -29.94 7.60 12.57
C ILE A 123 -28.70 8.49 12.63
N ALA A 124 -28.80 9.57 13.44
CA ALA A 124 -27.79 10.60 13.57
C ALA A 124 -26.70 10.19 14.56
N PHE A 125 -25.44 10.36 14.21
CA PHE A 125 -24.34 10.18 15.14
C PHE A 125 -24.42 11.22 16.28
N GLY A 126 -24.20 10.81 17.51
CA GLY A 126 -24.32 11.69 18.68
C GLY A 126 -23.25 12.78 18.78
N GLY A 127 -22.12 12.62 18.09
CA GLY A 127 -21.10 13.66 17.90
C GLY A 127 -21.27 14.38 16.57
N HIS A 128 -20.50 15.46 16.33
CA HIS A 128 -20.45 16.13 15.04
C HIS A 128 -19.20 15.69 14.26
N SER A 129 -19.40 15.04 13.12
CA SER A 129 -18.32 14.64 12.19
C SER A 129 -18.88 14.53 10.78
N CYS A 130 -18.08 14.83 9.77
CA CYS A 130 -18.49 14.68 8.37
C CYS A 130 -18.95 13.25 8.06
N GLN A 131 -19.75 13.15 7.00
CA GLN A 131 -20.22 11.88 6.44
C GLN A 131 -19.02 11.02 6.01
N SER A 132 -18.88 9.82 6.60
CA SER A 132 -17.88 8.83 6.26
C SER A 132 -18.27 7.47 6.79
N ILE A 133 -18.08 6.41 5.99
CA ILE A 133 -18.42 5.04 6.40
C ILE A 133 -17.30 4.35 7.19
N TRP A 134 -16.06 4.87 7.12
CA TRP A 134 -14.91 4.28 7.78
C TRP A 134 -15.13 4.07 9.28
N LYS A 135 -14.91 2.84 9.78
CA LYS A 135 -15.13 2.41 11.16
C LYS A 135 -16.60 2.48 11.64
N ARG A 136 -17.58 2.66 10.72
CA ARG A 136 -19.01 2.81 11.05
C ARG A 136 -19.91 1.79 10.38
N TYR A 137 -19.47 1.13 9.33
CA TYR A 137 -20.24 0.07 8.67
C TYR A 137 -20.64 -1.06 9.64
N VAL A 138 -19.78 -1.41 10.59
CA VAL A 138 -20.13 -2.42 11.62
C VAL A 138 -21.27 -1.97 12.55
N ASP A 139 -21.40 -0.66 12.82
CA ASP A 139 -22.54 -0.13 13.59
C ASP A 139 -23.84 -0.23 12.78
N MET A 140 -23.77 -0.05 11.46
CA MET A 140 -24.89 -0.26 10.53
C MET A 140 -25.31 -1.73 10.45
N LEU A 141 -24.37 -2.68 10.47
CA LEU A 141 -24.65 -4.12 10.58
C LEU A 141 -25.36 -4.45 11.91
N ASP A 142 -24.90 -3.86 13.03
CA ASP A 142 -25.52 -4.08 14.33
C ASP A 142 -26.95 -3.47 14.38
N LEU A 143 -27.17 -2.32 13.75
CA LEU A 143 -28.52 -1.74 13.56
C LEU A 143 -29.41 -2.69 12.76
N ALA A 144 -28.94 -3.20 11.61
CA ALA A 144 -29.69 -4.12 10.76
C ALA A 144 -30.09 -5.40 11.50
N LYS A 145 -29.19 -5.92 12.35
CA LYS A 145 -29.48 -7.10 13.17
C LYS A 145 -30.47 -6.81 14.31
N ALA A 146 -30.40 -5.62 14.89
CA ALA A 146 -31.30 -5.20 15.99
C ALA A 146 -32.73 -4.91 15.49
N TYR A 147 -32.86 -4.41 14.27
CA TYR A 147 -34.15 -4.00 13.68
C TYR A 147 -34.36 -4.73 12.34
N GLN A 148 -34.64 -6.03 12.37
CA GLN A 148 -34.67 -6.90 11.18
C GLN A 148 -35.79 -6.61 10.18
N ASP A 149 -36.83 -5.90 10.62
CA ASP A 149 -37.93 -5.42 9.75
C ASP A 149 -37.55 -4.15 8.97
N TYR A 150 -36.31 -3.64 9.16
CA TYR A 150 -35.83 -2.41 8.55
C TYR A 150 -34.63 -2.69 7.63
N ILE A 151 -34.55 -1.88 6.57
CA ILE A 151 -33.37 -1.68 5.74
C ILE A 151 -32.74 -0.35 6.10
N PHE A 152 -31.44 -0.34 6.39
CA PHE A 152 -30.67 0.87 6.65
C PHE A 152 -29.88 1.24 5.42
N PHE A 153 -29.72 2.55 5.20
CA PHE A 153 -29.00 3.05 4.03
C PHE A 153 -28.13 4.26 4.35
N TYR A 154 -27.07 4.40 3.57
CA TYR A 154 -26.05 5.41 3.73
C TYR A 154 -25.79 6.11 2.41
N ASN A 155 -25.98 7.45 2.42
CA ASN A 155 -25.55 8.31 1.32
C ASN A 155 -24.10 8.74 1.58
N GLY A 156 -23.15 8.31 0.74
CA GLY A 156 -21.79 8.80 0.78
C GLY A 156 -21.71 10.30 0.49
N PRO A 157 -20.60 10.96 0.81
CA PRO A 157 -20.33 12.32 0.37
C PRO A 157 -20.53 12.42 -1.15
N MET A 158 -21.20 13.50 -1.60
CA MET A 158 -21.51 13.70 -3.02
C MET A 158 -22.37 12.59 -3.68
N CYS A 159 -23.17 11.86 -2.88
CA CYS A 159 -24.05 10.77 -3.35
C CYS A 159 -25.49 10.94 -2.85
N GLY A 160 -26.04 12.17 -2.88
CA GLY A 160 -27.40 12.46 -2.45
C GLY A 160 -27.56 12.79 -0.96
N ALA A 161 -26.46 12.90 -0.19
CA ALA A 161 -26.52 13.33 1.20
C ALA A 161 -26.88 14.82 1.29
N SER A 162 -28.00 15.16 1.98
CA SER A 162 -28.43 16.55 2.24
C SER A 162 -27.70 17.21 3.43
N ALA A 163 -27.06 16.40 4.28
CA ALA A 163 -26.25 16.83 5.41
C ALA A 163 -24.90 16.12 5.44
N PRO A 164 -24.00 16.37 4.46
CA PRO A 164 -22.68 15.71 4.40
C PRO A 164 -21.74 16.15 5.52
N ASP A 165 -22.06 17.22 6.24
CA ASP A 165 -21.36 17.77 7.38
C ASP A 165 -21.62 17.02 8.70
N HIS A 166 -22.60 16.10 8.73
CA HIS A 166 -22.93 15.32 9.93
C HIS A 166 -23.20 13.86 9.58
N HIS A 167 -22.40 12.96 10.15
CA HIS A 167 -22.59 11.53 9.90
C HIS A 167 -23.94 11.01 10.38
N HIS A 168 -24.65 10.37 9.48
CA HIS A 168 -25.93 9.73 9.73
C HIS A 168 -26.17 8.57 8.78
N PHE A 169 -26.97 7.61 9.23
CA PHE A 169 -27.65 6.64 8.38
C PHE A 169 -29.12 7.04 8.25
N GLN A 170 -29.81 6.40 7.34
CA GLN A 170 -31.26 6.45 7.25
C GLN A 170 -31.82 5.04 7.31
N GLY A 171 -33.13 4.90 7.52
CA GLY A 171 -33.78 3.61 7.56
C GLY A 171 -35.24 3.68 7.13
N ALA A 172 -35.74 2.56 6.59
CA ALA A 172 -37.13 2.36 6.23
C ALA A 172 -37.54 0.90 6.45
N GLY A 173 -38.84 0.63 6.47
CA GLY A 173 -39.30 -0.76 6.50
C GLY A 173 -38.85 -1.51 5.26
N ARG A 174 -38.56 -2.80 5.41
CA ARG A 174 -38.14 -3.69 4.32
C ARG A 174 -39.25 -3.88 3.28
N GLY A 175 -38.81 -4.25 2.06
CA GLY A 175 -39.75 -4.51 0.94
C GLY A 175 -40.28 -3.22 0.27
N ARG A 176 -39.80 -2.03 0.68
CA ARG A 176 -40.19 -0.75 0.08
C ARG A 176 -39.47 -0.44 -1.23
N MET A 177 -38.28 -1.00 -1.41
CA MET A 177 -37.41 -0.66 -2.54
C MET A 177 -37.37 -1.80 -3.57
N PRO A 178 -37.63 -1.52 -4.85
CA PRO A 178 -37.55 -2.52 -5.92
C PRO A 178 -36.24 -3.28 -5.96
N LEU A 179 -35.09 -2.59 -5.83
CA LEU A 179 -33.76 -3.21 -5.86
C LEU A 179 -33.57 -4.22 -4.72
N GLU A 180 -34.03 -3.90 -3.49
CA GLU A 180 -34.01 -4.83 -2.35
C GLU A 180 -34.77 -6.12 -2.70
N ASN A 181 -35.98 -5.98 -3.25
CA ASN A 181 -36.87 -7.11 -3.53
C ASN A 181 -36.31 -8.03 -4.63
N ASP A 182 -35.73 -7.45 -5.70
CA ASP A 182 -35.13 -8.23 -6.78
C ASP A 182 -33.87 -8.96 -6.30
N VAL A 183 -32.99 -8.27 -5.56
CA VAL A 183 -31.78 -8.86 -4.94
C VAL A 183 -32.14 -10.00 -3.98
N ASP A 184 -33.15 -9.82 -3.12
CA ASP A 184 -33.63 -10.85 -2.22
C ASP A 184 -34.11 -12.10 -2.97
N THR A 185 -34.90 -11.90 -4.03
CA THR A 185 -35.41 -12.99 -4.89
C THR A 185 -34.24 -13.76 -5.52
N LEU A 186 -33.25 -13.04 -6.06
CA LEU A 186 -32.09 -13.67 -6.70
C LEU A 186 -31.20 -14.43 -5.70
N LEU A 187 -30.94 -13.84 -4.51
CA LEU A 187 -30.17 -14.52 -3.47
C LEU A 187 -30.90 -15.75 -2.91
N ASP A 188 -32.23 -15.72 -2.81
CA ASP A 188 -33.03 -16.88 -2.37
C ASP A 188 -33.00 -18.02 -3.39
N VAL A 189 -32.94 -17.72 -4.71
CA VAL A 189 -32.73 -18.73 -5.78
C VAL A 189 -31.35 -19.38 -5.67
N LEU A 190 -30.31 -18.64 -5.20
CA LEU A 190 -28.96 -19.17 -5.01
C LEU A 190 -28.78 -20.00 -3.72
N LYS A 191 -29.78 -20.07 -2.84
CA LYS A 191 -29.72 -20.89 -1.62
C LYS A 191 -29.52 -22.37 -1.97
N GLY A 192 -28.49 -22.98 -1.34
CA GLY A 192 -28.15 -24.38 -1.59
C GLY A 192 -27.28 -24.64 -2.83
N ARG A 193 -26.90 -23.61 -3.59
CA ARG A 193 -25.87 -23.71 -4.64
C ARG A 193 -24.50 -23.25 -4.11
N TYR A 194 -23.44 -23.89 -4.60
CA TYR A 194 -22.09 -23.45 -4.30
C TYR A 194 -21.76 -22.18 -5.12
N PRO A 195 -20.96 -21.25 -4.56
CA PRO A 195 -20.45 -20.10 -5.32
C PRO A 195 -19.77 -20.57 -6.62
N GLY A 196 -20.06 -19.91 -7.74
CA GLY A 196 -19.53 -20.29 -9.07
C GLY A 196 -20.39 -21.30 -9.86
N GLN A 197 -21.52 -21.75 -9.31
CA GLN A 197 -22.52 -22.59 -10.03
C GLN A 197 -23.70 -21.77 -10.58
N GLU A 198 -23.48 -20.45 -10.78
CA GLU A 198 -24.47 -19.57 -11.38
C GLU A 198 -24.62 -19.88 -12.87
N ASP A 199 -25.86 -19.82 -13.37
CA ASP A 199 -26.14 -19.79 -14.79
C ASP A 199 -25.51 -18.51 -15.38
N SER A 200 -24.87 -18.62 -16.55
CA SER A 200 -24.26 -17.48 -17.27
C SER A 200 -25.30 -16.39 -17.63
N GLN A 201 -26.58 -16.63 -17.47
CA GLN A 201 -27.67 -15.64 -17.60
C GLN A 201 -28.14 -15.08 -16.25
N SER A 202 -27.55 -15.46 -15.13
CA SER A 202 -27.91 -14.94 -13.81
C SER A 202 -27.68 -13.43 -13.72
N ALA A 203 -28.66 -12.71 -13.15
CA ALA A 203 -28.49 -11.29 -12.84
C ALA A 203 -27.49 -11.03 -11.69
N LEU A 204 -27.10 -12.06 -10.93
CA LEU A 204 -26.05 -12.04 -9.92
C LEU A 204 -24.86 -12.87 -10.40
N GLU A 205 -23.76 -12.20 -10.71
CA GLU A 205 -22.47 -12.80 -11.04
C GLU A 205 -21.61 -12.90 -9.80
N TYR A 206 -21.16 -14.10 -9.44
CA TYR A 206 -20.22 -14.30 -8.33
C TYR A 206 -18.85 -13.70 -8.68
N ILE A 207 -18.27 -12.94 -7.75
CA ILE A 207 -16.96 -12.30 -7.95
C ILE A 207 -15.89 -12.92 -7.05
N THR A 208 -16.12 -12.94 -5.74
CA THR A 208 -15.13 -13.44 -4.76
C THR A 208 -15.78 -13.68 -3.41
N SER A 209 -15.06 -14.34 -2.50
CA SER A 209 -15.48 -14.50 -1.11
C SER A 209 -14.36 -14.22 -0.11
N VAL A 210 -14.75 -13.92 1.13
CA VAL A 210 -13.85 -13.82 2.27
C VAL A 210 -14.50 -14.55 3.44
N ARG A 211 -14.00 -15.74 3.78
CA ARG A 211 -14.58 -16.63 4.79
C ARG A 211 -16.03 -17.01 4.45
N ASP A 212 -17.00 -16.57 5.27
CA ASP A 212 -18.44 -16.82 5.10
C ASP A 212 -19.15 -15.67 4.37
N ALA A 213 -18.44 -14.70 3.86
CA ALA A 213 -18.97 -13.58 3.10
C ALA A 213 -18.71 -13.76 1.59
N ASP A 214 -19.78 -13.68 0.79
CA ASP A 214 -19.76 -13.76 -0.66
C ASP A 214 -20.04 -12.38 -1.25
N LEU A 215 -19.39 -12.06 -2.38
CA LEU A 215 -19.63 -10.85 -3.17
C LEU A 215 -20.06 -11.21 -4.59
N PHE A 216 -21.14 -10.57 -5.00
CA PHE A 216 -21.71 -10.70 -6.33
C PHE A 216 -21.75 -9.35 -7.02
N ARG A 217 -21.65 -9.32 -8.34
CA ARG A 217 -22.02 -8.21 -9.18
C ARG A 217 -23.47 -8.38 -9.61
N TYR A 218 -24.29 -7.35 -9.42
CA TYR A 218 -25.67 -7.31 -9.90
C TYR A 218 -25.72 -6.63 -11.29
N ARG A 219 -26.30 -7.31 -12.28
CA ARG A 219 -26.23 -6.92 -13.70
C ARG A 219 -27.49 -6.29 -14.27
N ARG A 220 -28.48 -6.03 -13.43
CA ARG A 220 -29.70 -5.31 -13.81
C ARG A 220 -29.65 -3.87 -13.32
N PHE A 221 -30.62 -3.04 -13.78
CA PHE A 221 -30.86 -1.68 -13.33
C PHE A 221 -29.76 -0.72 -13.80
N VAL A 222 -28.70 -0.55 -13.05
CA VAL A 222 -27.60 0.35 -13.36
C VAL A 222 -26.26 -0.36 -13.19
N ARG A 223 -25.19 0.23 -13.74
CA ARG A 223 -23.84 -0.27 -13.57
C ARG A 223 -23.32 -0.03 -12.15
N GLY A 224 -22.31 -0.81 -11.76
CA GLY A 224 -21.58 -0.59 -10.50
C GLY A 224 -22.34 -1.02 -9.26
N ILE A 225 -23.27 -1.98 -9.35
CA ILE A 225 -23.96 -2.57 -8.20
C ILE A 225 -23.25 -3.86 -7.78
N PHE A 226 -22.88 -3.90 -6.49
CA PHE A 226 -22.33 -5.09 -5.84
C PHE A 226 -23.21 -5.51 -4.68
N VAL A 227 -23.42 -6.82 -4.54
CA VAL A 227 -24.23 -7.42 -3.48
C VAL A 227 -23.35 -8.29 -2.60
N LEU A 228 -23.36 -8.03 -1.31
CA LEU A 228 -22.62 -8.76 -0.30
C LEU A 228 -23.60 -9.56 0.58
N ARG A 229 -23.31 -10.84 0.79
CA ARG A 229 -24.02 -11.74 1.70
C ARG A 229 -23.04 -12.34 2.70
N SER A 230 -23.37 -12.38 4.01
CA SER A 230 -22.51 -12.98 5.04
C SER A 230 -23.29 -13.40 6.29
N ARG A 231 -22.84 -14.45 6.95
CA ARG A 231 -23.42 -14.90 8.23
C ARG A 231 -22.84 -14.15 9.43
N THR A 232 -21.65 -13.54 9.30
CA THR A 232 -20.99 -12.81 10.39
C THR A 232 -20.71 -11.37 10.03
N ALA A 233 -20.89 -10.47 11.00
CA ALA A 233 -20.56 -9.04 10.80
C ALA A 233 -19.06 -8.82 10.53
N LYS A 234 -18.19 -9.68 11.06
CA LYS A 234 -16.73 -9.59 10.87
C LYS A 234 -16.35 -9.85 9.42
N SER A 235 -16.87 -10.92 8.83
CA SER A 235 -16.60 -11.26 7.42
C SER A 235 -17.26 -10.26 6.47
N ALA A 236 -18.51 -9.84 6.77
CA ALA A 236 -19.18 -8.78 6.03
C ALA A 236 -18.35 -7.50 5.98
N ALA A 237 -17.85 -7.04 7.13
CA ALA A 237 -17.04 -5.83 7.21
C ALA A 237 -15.72 -5.99 6.44
N LYS A 238 -15.04 -7.13 6.56
CA LYS A 238 -13.80 -7.39 5.84
C LYS A 238 -13.99 -7.35 4.32
N LEU A 239 -15.02 -8.00 3.81
CA LEU A 239 -15.32 -8.03 2.38
C LEU A 239 -15.80 -6.67 1.86
N PHE A 240 -16.62 -5.95 2.65
CA PHE A 240 -17.09 -4.60 2.31
C PHE A 240 -15.93 -3.60 2.18
N TYR A 241 -15.02 -3.55 3.16
CA TYR A 241 -13.87 -2.65 3.05
C TYR A 241 -12.93 -3.05 1.92
N ARG A 242 -12.74 -4.35 1.65
CA ARG A 242 -11.99 -4.81 0.47
C ARG A 242 -12.63 -4.31 -0.83
N LEU A 243 -13.96 -4.34 -0.95
CA LEU A 243 -14.67 -3.79 -2.11
C LEU A 243 -14.41 -2.29 -2.26
N LEU A 244 -14.50 -1.51 -1.16
CA LEU A 244 -14.24 -0.07 -1.20
C LEU A 244 -12.79 0.25 -1.56
N ASP A 245 -11.83 -0.55 -1.07
CA ASP A 245 -10.41 -0.38 -1.36
C ASP A 245 -10.09 -0.59 -2.85
N CYS A 246 -10.86 -1.45 -3.53
CA CYS A 246 -10.72 -1.70 -4.96
C CYS A 246 -11.34 -0.58 -5.83
N ALA A 247 -12.20 0.27 -5.26
CA ALA A 247 -12.85 1.35 -5.98
C ALA A 247 -12.00 2.63 -6.01
N PRO A 248 -11.95 3.36 -7.12
CA PRO A 248 -11.24 4.63 -7.20
C PRO A 248 -11.88 5.67 -6.28
N VAL A 249 -11.04 6.48 -5.65
CA VAL A 249 -11.47 7.64 -4.85
C VAL A 249 -11.16 8.90 -5.63
N PRO A 250 -12.16 9.73 -5.96
CA PRO A 250 -11.94 10.99 -6.66
C PRO A 250 -11.03 11.93 -5.86
N GLU A 251 -10.29 12.78 -6.57
CA GLU A 251 -9.42 13.78 -5.96
C GLU A 251 -10.23 14.69 -5.01
N GLY A 252 -9.71 14.89 -3.81
CA GLY A 252 -10.36 15.68 -2.76
C GLY A 252 -11.44 14.94 -1.95
N ASP A 253 -11.86 13.74 -2.36
CA ASP A 253 -12.80 12.91 -1.61
C ASP A 253 -12.06 12.04 -0.57
N SER A 254 -12.71 11.72 0.55
CA SER A 254 -12.14 10.88 1.62
C SER A 254 -12.45 9.39 1.47
N GLU A 255 -13.39 9.04 0.60
CA GLU A 255 -13.83 7.67 0.30
C GLU A 255 -14.41 7.60 -1.12
N PRO A 256 -14.53 6.40 -1.73
CA PRO A 256 -15.24 6.25 -3.00
C PRO A 256 -16.65 6.80 -2.93
N ARG A 257 -17.20 7.23 -4.05
CA ARG A 257 -18.59 7.68 -4.12
C ARG A 257 -19.53 6.50 -4.25
N PHE A 258 -20.40 6.28 -3.31
CA PHE A 258 -21.38 5.18 -3.33
C PHE A 258 -22.61 5.45 -2.46
N ASN A 259 -23.66 4.71 -2.75
CA ASN A 259 -24.81 4.49 -1.91
C ASN A 259 -24.79 3.07 -1.35
N LEU A 260 -25.14 2.88 -0.09
CA LEU A 260 -25.09 1.58 0.58
C LEU A 260 -26.44 1.29 1.25
N PHE A 261 -26.90 0.05 1.07
CA PHE A 261 -28.04 -0.51 1.78
C PHE A 261 -27.58 -1.70 2.60
N THR A 262 -28.14 -1.87 3.80
CA THR A 262 -27.80 -3.00 4.67
C THR A 262 -29.02 -3.45 5.46
N TYR A 263 -29.28 -4.75 5.48
CA TYR A 263 -30.37 -5.37 6.24
C TYR A 263 -29.96 -6.78 6.70
N TYR A 264 -30.72 -7.32 7.64
CA TYR A 264 -30.50 -8.68 8.16
C TYR A 264 -31.73 -9.53 7.89
N LYS A 265 -31.52 -10.70 7.26
CA LYS A 265 -32.61 -11.62 6.90
C LYS A 265 -32.15 -13.06 7.09
N GLU A 266 -32.95 -13.86 7.80
CA GLU A 266 -32.74 -15.32 7.95
C GLU A 266 -31.33 -15.74 8.37
N GLY A 267 -30.74 -15.00 9.31
CA GLY A 267 -29.40 -15.33 9.80
C GLY A 267 -28.25 -14.71 9.01
N GLU A 268 -28.54 -13.94 7.94
CA GLU A 268 -27.54 -13.36 7.04
C GLU A 268 -27.61 -11.83 7.03
N TYR A 269 -26.45 -11.18 7.03
CA TYR A 269 -26.28 -9.79 6.64
C TYR A 269 -26.28 -9.71 5.12
N ARG A 270 -27.08 -8.82 4.58
CA ARG A 270 -27.12 -8.50 3.15
C ARG A 270 -26.83 -7.03 2.95
N SER A 271 -25.91 -6.67 2.08
CA SER A 271 -25.60 -5.29 1.75
C SER A 271 -25.53 -5.11 0.25
N ILE A 272 -26.06 -3.97 -0.24
CA ILE A 272 -26.03 -3.59 -1.65
C ILE A 272 -25.26 -2.28 -1.75
N VAL A 273 -24.24 -2.26 -2.56
CA VAL A 273 -23.36 -1.10 -2.81
C VAL A 273 -23.60 -0.64 -4.24
N VAL A 274 -23.95 0.63 -4.42
CA VAL A 274 -24.12 1.25 -5.75
C VAL A 274 -23.06 2.32 -5.91
N PHE A 275 -22.07 2.11 -6.74
CA PHE A 275 -21.01 3.10 -6.99
C PHE A 275 -21.50 4.24 -7.86
N ARG A 276 -21.06 5.46 -7.53
CA ARG A 276 -21.49 6.72 -8.14
C ARG A 276 -20.32 7.41 -8.85
N ALA A 277 -20.62 8.01 -10.03
CA ALA A 277 -19.70 8.89 -10.73
C ALA A 277 -19.83 10.34 -10.25
N CYS A 278 -21.05 10.83 -10.13
CA CYS A 278 -21.33 12.20 -9.71
C CYS A 278 -22.54 12.32 -8.78
N HIS A 279 -22.70 13.49 -8.19
CA HIS A 279 -23.79 13.79 -7.24
C HIS A 279 -25.15 13.91 -7.94
N ARG A 280 -25.19 14.65 -9.06
CA ARG A 280 -26.39 15.00 -9.82
C ARG A 280 -26.08 14.95 -11.31
N SER A 281 -27.09 14.65 -12.13
CA SER A 281 -26.95 14.71 -13.58
C SER A 281 -26.89 16.18 -14.08
N HIS A 282 -26.47 16.37 -15.32
CA HIS A 282 -26.45 17.67 -15.98
C HIS A 282 -27.83 18.32 -16.02
N HIS A 283 -28.92 17.54 -16.09
CA HIS A 283 -30.30 18.03 -16.04
C HIS A 283 -30.60 18.87 -14.81
N TYR A 284 -29.98 18.61 -13.67
CA TYR A 284 -30.15 19.46 -12.48
C TYR A 284 -29.60 20.87 -12.64
N PHE A 285 -28.58 21.04 -13.47
CA PHE A 285 -27.88 22.31 -13.72
C PHE A 285 -28.35 22.98 -15.00
N SER A 286 -29.15 22.30 -15.83
CA SER A 286 -29.71 22.84 -17.07
C SER A 286 -30.78 23.89 -16.80
N GLU A 287 -31.07 24.73 -17.79
CA GLU A 287 -32.16 25.73 -17.75
C GLU A 287 -33.26 25.32 -18.72
N GLY A 288 -34.48 25.86 -18.51
CA GLY A 288 -35.60 25.65 -19.40
C GLY A 288 -36.17 24.22 -19.37
N PRO A 289 -36.60 23.67 -20.53
CA PRO A 289 -37.31 22.40 -20.57
C PRO A 289 -36.47 21.18 -20.16
N ASP A 290 -35.17 21.28 -20.23
CA ASP A 290 -34.24 20.19 -19.87
C ASP A 290 -33.94 20.14 -18.36
N HIS A 291 -34.37 21.14 -17.59
CA HIS A 291 -34.17 21.18 -16.15
C HIS A 291 -35.01 20.11 -15.43
N LEU A 292 -34.35 19.41 -14.47
CA LEU A 292 -35.00 18.46 -13.55
C LEU A 292 -34.52 18.71 -12.11
N THR A 293 -35.43 19.00 -11.20
CA THR A 293 -35.15 19.18 -9.77
C THR A 293 -35.03 17.82 -9.08
N MET A 294 -34.05 16.99 -9.50
CA MET A 294 -33.78 15.68 -8.92
C MET A 294 -32.36 15.61 -8.37
N SER A 295 -32.23 15.11 -7.15
CA SER A 295 -30.93 14.89 -6.50
C SER A 295 -30.87 13.45 -5.97
N PRO A 296 -30.58 12.47 -6.84
CA PRO A 296 -30.70 11.06 -6.52
C PRO A 296 -29.79 10.64 -5.36
N GLY A 297 -30.41 10.06 -4.33
CA GLY A 297 -29.74 9.43 -3.18
C GLY A 297 -30.06 7.93 -3.08
N CYS A 298 -29.86 7.34 -1.90
CA CYS A 298 -30.08 5.90 -1.71
C CYS A 298 -31.49 5.45 -2.11
N VAL A 299 -32.52 6.20 -1.77
CA VAL A 299 -33.91 5.79 -2.06
C VAL A 299 -34.12 5.69 -3.58
N ASP A 300 -33.56 6.65 -4.34
CA ASP A 300 -33.61 6.65 -5.79
C ASP A 300 -32.79 5.47 -6.35
N MET A 301 -31.58 5.26 -5.82
CA MET A 301 -30.76 4.10 -6.19
C MET A 301 -31.38 2.76 -5.75
N GLY A 302 -32.31 2.78 -4.81
CA GLY A 302 -33.15 1.64 -4.42
C GLY A 302 -34.33 1.38 -5.37
N GLY A 303 -34.52 2.24 -6.38
CA GLY A 303 -35.58 2.14 -7.37
C GLY A 303 -36.87 2.91 -7.01
N VAL A 304 -36.82 3.89 -6.09
CA VAL A 304 -37.94 4.80 -5.79
C VAL A 304 -37.48 6.24 -6.01
N PHE A 305 -37.78 6.79 -7.17
CA PHE A 305 -37.34 8.13 -7.58
C PHE A 305 -38.29 9.21 -7.10
N ILE A 306 -37.75 10.30 -6.54
CA ILE A 306 -38.52 11.36 -5.97
C ILE A 306 -38.46 12.61 -6.83
N THR A 307 -39.61 13.06 -7.32
CA THR A 307 -39.79 14.33 -8.03
C THR A 307 -40.63 15.27 -7.16
N PRO A 308 -40.08 16.41 -6.70
CA PRO A 308 -40.83 17.38 -5.94
C PRO A 308 -41.65 18.36 -6.81
N VAL A 309 -41.37 18.39 -8.14
CA VAL A 309 -42.00 19.26 -9.13
C VAL A 309 -42.90 18.43 -10.05
N GLU A 310 -44.12 18.89 -10.28
CA GLU A 310 -45.12 18.17 -11.05
C GLU A 310 -44.73 18.06 -12.55
N GLU A 311 -44.11 19.07 -13.10
CA GLU A 311 -43.62 19.10 -14.47
C GLU A 311 -42.55 18.01 -14.66
N ASP A 312 -41.60 17.86 -13.74
CA ASP A 312 -40.56 16.84 -13.75
C ASP A 312 -41.16 15.43 -13.67
N PHE A 313 -42.19 15.25 -12.82
CA PHE A 313 -42.91 13.98 -12.75
C PHE A 313 -43.55 13.63 -14.11
N GLY A 314 -44.07 14.65 -14.82
CA GLY A 314 -44.61 14.44 -16.17
C GLY A 314 -43.57 14.08 -17.21
N LYS A 315 -42.41 14.74 -17.20
CA LYS A 315 -41.32 14.55 -18.19
C LYS A 315 -40.62 13.21 -18.08
N LEU A 316 -40.47 12.66 -16.85
CA LEU A 316 -39.74 11.41 -16.64
C LEU A 316 -40.39 10.25 -17.36
N ASP A 317 -39.62 9.61 -18.23
CA ASP A 317 -39.93 8.33 -18.87
C ASP A 317 -38.75 7.35 -18.72
N ASN A 318 -38.84 6.15 -19.31
CA ASN A 318 -37.80 5.12 -19.24
C ASN A 318 -36.47 5.61 -19.82
N ALA A 319 -36.51 6.36 -20.93
CA ALA A 319 -35.31 6.80 -21.64
C ALA A 319 -34.56 7.89 -20.85
N LEU A 320 -35.26 8.94 -20.43
CA LEU A 320 -34.69 10.03 -19.66
C LEU A 320 -34.15 9.57 -18.31
N LEU A 321 -34.88 8.67 -17.64
CA LEU A 321 -34.43 8.10 -16.38
C LEU A 321 -33.17 7.22 -16.57
N ALA A 322 -33.12 6.43 -17.63
CA ALA A 322 -31.93 5.61 -17.96
C ALA A 322 -30.71 6.49 -18.27
N GLU A 323 -30.87 7.57 -19.04
CA GLU A 323 -29.82 8.56 -19.34
C GLU A 323 -29.25 9.19 -18.06
N MET A 324 -30.13 9.70 -17.19
CA MET A 324 -29.69 10.27 -15.90
C MET A 324 -28.92 9.28 -15.05
N LEU A 325 -29.39 8.05 -14.98
CA LEU A 325 -28.77 7.00 -14.18
C LEU A 325 -27.42 6.56 -14.77
N ASP A 326 -27.29 6.55 -16.08
CA ASP A 326 -26.04 6.24 -16.78
C ASP A 326 -24.94 7.27 -16.48
N GLU A 327 -25.34 8.55 -16.39
CA GLU A 327 -24.42 9.65 -16.04
C GLU A 327 -23.98 9.61 -14.57
N ILE A 328 -24.89 9.34 -13.62
CA ILE A 328 -24.59 9.42 -12.19
C ILE A 328 -23.99 8.16 -11.58
N THR A 329 -23.97 7.03 -12.31
CA THR A 329 -23.33 5.79 -11.89
C THR A 329 -21.98 5.60 -12.59
N VAL A 330 -21.09 4.80 -12.01
CA VAL A 330 -19.75 4.58 -12.58
C VAL A 330 -19.81 3.90 -13.94
N PRO A 331 -18.90 4.25 -14.88
CA PRO A 331 -18.82 3.61 -16.19
C PRO A 331 -18.33 2.16 -16.07
N GLU A 332 -18.55 1.36 -17.12
CA GLU A 332 -18.20 -0.08 -17.15
C GLU A 332 -16.70 -0.34 -16.96
N GLU A 333 -15.86 0.59 -17.42
CA GLU A 333 -14.41 0.54 -17.22
C GLU A 333 -14.04 0.56 -15.72
N THR A 334 -14.74 1.38 -14.94
CA THR A 334 -14.56 1.44 -13.48
C THR A 334 -15.04 0.14 -12.81
N VAL A 335 -16.17 -0.40 -13.25
CA VAL A 335 -16.67 -1.69 -12.74
C VAL A 335 -15.69 -2.81 -13.04
N SER A 336 -15.19 -2.88 -14.28
CA SER A 336 -14.18 -3.85 -14.70
C SER A 336 -12.88 -3.71 -13.92
N LEU A 337 -12.45 -2.48 -13.63
CA LEU A 337 -11.28 -2.21 -12.76
C LEU A 337 -11.50 -2.76 -11.33
N ILE A 338 -12.68 -2.51 -10.73
CA ILE A 338 -13.02 -3.01 -9.40
C ILE A 338 -13.01 -4.54 -9.38
N VAL A 339 -13.66 -5.19 -10.36
CA VAL A 339 -13.70 -6.65 -10.46
C VAL A 339 -12.30 -7.23 -10.62
N ARG A 340 -11.48 -6.68 -11.53
CA ARG A 340 -10.09 -7.11 -11.72
C ARG A 340 -9.28 -7.01 -10.43
N ARG A 341 -9.38 -5.90 -9.70
CA ARG A 341 -8.68 -5.72 -8.41
C ARG A 341 -9.14 -6.70 -7.32
N LEU A 342 -10.41 -7.11 -7.35
CA LEU A 342 -10.97 -8.09 -6.42
C LEU A 342 -10.53 -9.54 -6.71
N THR A 343 -10.30 -9.87 -7.98
CA THR A 343 -10.05 -11.24 -8.46
C THR A 343 -8.61 -11.52 -8.86
N ARG A 344 -7.76 -10.48 -8.95
CA ARG A 344 -6.36 -10.62 -9.32
C ARG A 344 -5.57 -11.50 -8.35
N THR A 345 -4.57 -12.19 -8.87
CA THR A 345 -3.66 -13.06 -8.12
C THR A 345 -2.25 -12.46 -8.09
N GLN A 346 -1.40 -12.97 -7.23
CA GLN A 346 0.00 -12.59 -7.13
C GLN A 346 0.86 -13.78 -6.71
N PRO A 347 2.13 -13.86 -7.12
CA PRO A 347 3.08 -14.82 -6.59
C PRO A 347 3.29 -14.65 -5.08
N VAL A 348 3.71 -15.71 -4.42
CA VAL A 348 4.02 -15.72 -2.99
C VAL A 348 5.52 -15.88 -2.83
N LEU A 349 6.11 -15.17 -1.87
CA LEU A 349 7.52 -15.29 -1.49
C LEU A 349 7.67 -15.50 0.02
N THR A 350 8.88 -15.91 0.39
CA THR A 350 9.29 -16.16 1.76
C THR A 350 10.38 -15.18 2.18
N VAL A 351 10.18 -14.50 3.33
CA VAL A 351 11.09 -13.48 3.84
C VAL A 351 11.61 -13.88 5.22
N GLY A 352 12.92 -14.13 5.34
CA GLY A 352 13.57 -14.36 6.63
C GLY A 352 13.66 -13.05 7.43
N ILE A 353 13.07 -13.02 8.63
CA ILE A 353 12.96 -11.80 9.44
C ILE A 353 14.02 -11.73 10.53
N MET A 354 14.10 -12.75 11.36
CA MET A 354 15.03 -12.80 12.48
C MET A 354 15.43 -14.23 12.80
N SER A 355 16.63 -14.39 13.36
CA SER A 355 17.10 -15.69 13.84
C SER A 355 17.59 -15.58 15.28
N GLY A 356 17.50 -16.68 16.02
CA GLY A 356 17.94 -16.79 17.42
C GLY A 356 17.65 -18.12 18.05
N LYS A 357 18.12 -18.33 19.28
CA LYS A 357 17.82 -19.54 20.06
C LYS A 357 16.36 -19.59 20.54
N GLU A 358 15.71 -18.45 20.58
CA GLU A 358 14.29 -18.30 20.91
C GLU A 358 13.66 -17.22 20.05
N ILE A 359 12.37 -17.39 19.72
CA ILE A 359 11.55 -16.43 18.98
C ILE A 359 10.26 -16.22 19.76
N GLU A 360 9.97 -14.96 20.08
CA GLU A 360 8.72 -14.54 20.70
C GLU A 360 7.80 -13.93 19.65
N PHE A 361 6.54 -14.42 19.61
CA PHE A 361 5.57 -14.03 18.59
C PHE A 361 4.14 -14.06 19.11
N GLU A 362 3.22 -13.39 18.41
CA GLU A 362 1.78 -13.42 18.68
C GLU A 362 1.01 -13.64 17.37
N ILE A 363 0.02 -14.54 17.40
CA ILE A 363 -0.93 -14.71 16.29
C ILE A 363 -2.21 -13.95 16.62
N ILE A 364 -2.45 -12.85 15.91
CA ILE A 364 -3.53 -11.90 16.25
C ILE A 364 -4.92 -12.51 16.12
N SER A 365 -5.10 -13.47 15.22
CA SER A 365 -6.43 -14.05 14.93
C SER A 365 -7.01 -14.93 16.04
N ASP A 366 -6.18 -15.50 16.91
CA ASP A 366 -6.61 -16.41 17.98
C ASP A 366 -6.74 -15.75 19.36
N GLY A 367 -6.15 -14.55 19.52
CA GLY A 367 -6.27 -13.75 20.75
C GLY A 367 -5.60 -14.37 21.98
N ALA A 368 -4.70 -15.35 21.80
CA ALA A 368 -4.04 -16.05 22.92
C ALA A 368 -2.85 -15.27 23.50
N GLY A 369 -2.45 -14.14 22.86
CA GLY A 369 -1.34 -13.30 23.27
C GLY A 369 0.04 -13.85 22.89
N PRO A 370 1.13 -13.28 23.47
CA PRO A 370 2.51 -13.64 23.14
C PRO A 370 2.83 -15.10 23.46
N ARG A 371 3.60 -15.73 22.58
CA ARG A 371 4.08 -17.11 22.64
C ARG A 371 5.57 -17.17 22.35
N LYS A 372 6.22 -18.25 22.75
CA LYS A 372 7.65 -18.45 22.55
C LYS A 372 7.93 -19.81 21.95
N ALA A 373 8.72 -19.84 20.88
CA ALA A 373 9.38 -21.02 20.36
C ALA A 373 10.85 -21.01 20.79
N VAL A 374 11.40 -22.17 21.15
CA VAL A 374 12.79 -22.30 21.60
C VAL A 374 13.51 -23.42 20.84
N LEU A 375 14.80 -23.24 20.54
CA LEU A 375 15.60 -24.33 19.97
C LEU A 375 15.91 -25.38 21.03
N GLN A 376 15.46 -26.60 20.82
CA GLN A 376 15.64 -27.71 21.72
C GLN A 376 16.01 -28.98 20.92
N GLU A 377 17.15 -29.60 21.22
CA GLU A 377 17.63 -30.84 20.56
C GLU A 377 17.68 -30.74 18.99
N GLY A 378 18.01 -29.56 18.47
CA GLY A 378 18.03 -29.32 17.01
C GLY A 378 16.64 -29.21 16.35
N LYS A 379 15.57 -29.14 17.16
CA LYS A 379 14.18 -28.96 16.75
C LYS A 379 13.53 -27.74 17.40
N ILE A 380 12.32 -27.40 17.00
CA ILE A 380 11.53 -26.31 17.56
C ILE A 380 10.70 -26.85 18.74
N GLY A 381 11.06 -26.46 19.96
CA GLY A 381 10.23 -26.69 21.16
C GLY A 381 9.12 -25.65 21.23
N TYR A 382 7.88 -26.09 21.15
CA TYR A 382 6.69 -25.24 21.23
C TYR A 382 5.51 -26.02 21.85
N ASP A 383 4.80 -25.39 22.79
CA ASP A 383 3.62 -25.95 23.47
C ASP A 383 3.83 -27.40 23.99
N GLY A 384 5.03 -27.66 24.54
CA GLY A 384 5.38 -28.96 25.14
C GLY A 384 5.73 -30.06 24.13
N ALA A 385 5.82 -29.77 22.84
CA ALA A 385 6.19 -30.72 21.78
C ALA A 385 7.39 -30.23 20.97
N LEU A 386 8.01 -31.13 20.18
CA LEU A 386 9.13 -30.86 19.31
C LEU A 386 8.68 -30.94 17.84
N TYR A 387 9.03 -29.93 17.04
CA TYR A 387 8.64 -29.80 15.64
C TYR A 387 9.87 -29.59 14.77
N ASP A 388 9.82 -30.05 13.52
CA ASP A 388 10.82 -29.73 12.50
C ASP A 388 10.54 -28.36 11.88
N GLU A 389 9.29 -27.99 11.72
CA GLU A 389 8.82 -26.65 11.32
C GLU A 389 7.47 -26.31 11.95
N LEU A 390 7.16 -25.02 12.07
CA LEU A 390 5.85 -24.52 12.52
C LEU A 390 5.30 -23.56 11.50
N ASP A 391 4.03 -23.73 11.15
CA ASP A 391 3.28 -22.84 10.25
C ASP A 391 2.06 -22.25 10.95
N PHE A 392 1.92 -20.92 10.92
CA PHE A 392 0.81 -20.19 11.50
C PHE A 392 0.14 -19.28 10.48
N GLY A 393 -1.15 -19.48 10.25
CA GLY A 393 -1.95 -18.65 9.38
C GLY A 393 -1.94 -19.11 7.92
N ALA A 394 -2.40 -18.23 7.03
CA ALA A 394 -2.43 -18.46 5.59
C ALA A 394 -2.17 -17.15 4.85
N VAL A 395 -1.59 -17.24 3.66
CA VAL A 395 -1.49 -16.11 2.75
C VAL A 395 -2.90 -15.81 2.25
N THR A 396 -3.40 -14.61 2.55
CA THR A 396 -4.68 -14.14 2.02
C THR A 396 -4.44 -13.37 0.73
N PRO A 397 -5.42 -13.35 -0.21
CA PRO A 397 -5.32 -12.48 -1.37
C PRO A 397 -5.05 -11.03 -0.93
N SER A 398 -4.26 -10.32 -1.75
CA SER A 398 -3.90 -8.93 -1.48
C SER A 398 -5.14 -8.06 -1.27
N THR A 399 -5.08 -7.23 -0.24
CA THR A 399 -6.03 -6.14 -0.02
C THR A 399 -5.22 -4.85 0.11
N MET A 400 -5.75 -3.73 -0.40
CA MET A 400 -5.07 -2.43 -0.24
C MET A 400 -4.79 -2.05 1.23
N PHE A 401 -5.45 -2.70 2.18
CA PHE A 401 -5.27 -2.53 3.62
C PHE A 401 -5.07 -3.90 4.27
N ALA A 402 -3.92 -4.53 4.01
CA ALA A 402 -3.57 -5.76 4.69
C ALA A 402 -3.58 -5.53 6.21
N GLU A 403 -4.41 -6.31 6.92
CA GLU A 403 -4.42 -6.29 8.38
C GLU A 403 -3.26 -7.15 8.90
N PRO A 404 -2.63 -6.77 10.01
CA PRO A 404 -1.62 -7.60 10.61
C PRO A 404 -2.23 -8.94 11.08
N THR A 405 -1.53 -10.03 10.76
CA THR A 405 -1.92 -11.41 11.13
C THR A 405 -1.09 -11.94 12.29
N PHE A 406 0.15 -11.45 12.43
CA PHE A 406 1.03 -11.80 13.53
C PHE A 406 1.98 -10.63 13.90
N ILE A 407 2.57 -10.75 15.09
CA ILE A 407 3.60 -9.83 15.62
C ILE A 407 4.85 -10.67 15.90
N LEU A 408 6.04 -10.14 15.60
CA LEU A 408 7.32 -10.62 16.10
C LEU A 408 7.88 -9.60 17.08
N TYR A 409 8.32 -10.05 18.23
CA TYR A 409 8.85 -9.22 19.30
C TYR A 409 10.37 -9.13 19.23
N GLY A 410 10.91 -7.94 19.48
CA GLY A 410 12.35 -7.70 19.58
C GLY A 410 13.13 -7.91 18.27
N VAL A 411 12.52 -7.67 17.11
CA VAL A 411 13.20 -7.75 15.80
C VAL A 411 14.33 -6.71 15.76
N THR A 412 15.55 -7.16 15.45
CA THR A 412 16.70 -6.26 15.29
C THR A 412 16.71 -5.67 13.90
N ILE A 413 16.68 -4.34 13.78
CA ILE A 413 16.81 -3.59 12.54
C ILE A 413 18.12 -2.79 12.52
N GLY A 414 18.64 -2.56 11.28
CA GLY A 414 19.92 -1.85 11.09
C GLY A 414 21.12 -2.60 11.64
N LYS A 415 21.18 -3.92 11.43
CA LYS A 415 22.27 -4.76 11.91
C LYS A 415 23.64 -4.25 11.42
N GLY A 416 24.53 -3.96 12.36
CA GLY A 416 25.89 -3.46 12.05
C GLY A 416 25.96 -1.97 11.73
N PHE A 417 24.84 -1.21 11.81
CA PHE A 417 24.81 0.23 11.68
C PHE A 417 24.77 0.92 13.07
N HIS A 418 25.21 2.17 13.13
CA HIS A 418 25.21 2.96 14.37
C HIS A 418 23.83 3.20 14.98
N TRP A 419 22.77 3.00 14.19
CA TRP A 419 21.37 3.15 14.61
C TRP A 419 20.67 1.81 14.88
N GLN A 420 21.42 0.70 15.00
CA GLN A 420 20.87 -0.62 15.31
C GLN A 420 19.99 -0.56 16.57
N LYS A 421 18.76 -1.09 16.45
CA LYS A 421 17.82 -1.17 17.57
C LYS A 421 16.93 -2.40 17.47
N LYS A 422 16.24 -2.73 18.56
CA LYS A 422 15.18 -3.73 18.58
C LYS A 422 13.82 -3.05 18.59
N GLU A 423 12.88 -3.58 17.82
CA GLU A 423 11.49 -3.13 17.83
C GLU A 423 10.52 -4.29 17.57
N ASP A 424 9.28 -4.14 18.05
CA ASP A 424 8.22 -5.10 17.78
C ASP A 424 7.60 -4.79 16.43
N GLN A 425 7.50 -5.80 15.56
CA GLN A 425 7.05 -5.62 14.19
C GLN A 425 5.78 -6.43 13.90
N ARG A 426 4.88 -5.83 13.11
CA ARG A 426 3.61 -6.41 12.70
C ARG A 426 3.66 -6.82 11.24
N PHE A 427 3.17 -8.01 10.94
CA PHE A 427 3.23 -8.61 9.61
C PHE A 427 1.86 -9.06 9.12
N ALA A 428 1.66 -9.00 7.79
CA ALA A 428 0.58 -9.69 7.09
C ALA A 428 1.05 -11.07 6.60
N GLY A 429 0.13 -11.89 6.09
CA GLY A 429 0.44 -13.21 5.55
C GLY A 429 0.56 -14.29 6.63
N ALA A 430 1.44 -15.27 6.41
CA ALA A 430 1.66 -16.38 7.35
C ALA A 430 3.04 -16.31 8.01
N LEU A 431 3.15 -16.80 9.22
CA LEU A 431 4.40 -17.00 9.94
C LEU A 431 4.81 -18.46 9.83
N LYS A 432 6.03 -18.70 9.36
CA LYS A 432 6.72 -19.99 9.42
C LYS A 432 7.93 -19.87 10.33
N ILE A 433 8.20 -20.88 11.15
CA ILE A 433 9.43 -20.97 11.95
C ILE A 433 10.16 -22.23 11.53
N ILE A 434 11.42 -22.10 11.20
CA ILE A 434 12.30 -23.18 10.74
C ILE A 434 13.57 -23.25 11.60
N VAL A 435 14.31 -24.35 11.51
CA VAL A 435 15.65 -24.47 12.09
C VAL A 435 16.69 -24.32 10.97
N GLU A 436 17.59 -23.34 11.11
CA GLU A 436 18.69 -23.09 10.18
C GLU A 436 19.94 -22.70 10.96
N ASN A 437 21.13 -23.28 10.61
CA ASN A 437 22.41 -22.97 11.26
C ASN A 437 22.39 -23.11 12.79
N ASN A 438 21.65 -24.11 13.32
CA ASN A 438 21.46 -24.30 14.75
C ASN A 438 20.81 -23.12 15.49
N GLU A 439 19.95 -22.38 14.79
CA GLU A 439 19.07 -21.32 15.30
C GLU A 439 17.66 -21.50 14.76
N LEU A 440 16.66 -20.90 15.44
CA LEU A 440 15.33 -20.73 14.89
C LEU A 440 15.33 -19.51 13.97
N THR A 441 14.69 -19.61 12.81
CA THR A 441 14.46 -18.48 11.90
C THR A 441 12.98 -18.27 11.69
N ALA A 442 12.49 -17.05 11.98
CA ALA A 442 11.14 -16.62 11.65
C ALA A 442 11.09 -16.18 10.20
N VAL A 443 10.19 -16.80 9.42
CA VAL A 443 9.99 -16.55 8.00
C VAL A 443 8.57 -16.06 7.79
N ASN A 444 8.40 -14.92 7.14
CA ASN A 444 7.09 -14.43 6.70
C ASN A 444 6.78 -14.95 5.30
N VAL A 445 5.64 -15.60 5.13
CA VAL A 445 5.10 -16.04 3.84
C VAL A 445 4.07 -15.03 3.39
N ILE A 446 4.32 -14.34 2.26
CA ILE A 446 3.53 -13.16 1.86
C ILE A 446 3.44 -13.05 0.34
N GLY A 447 2.39 -12.40 -0.18
CA GLY A 447 2.29 -12.05 -1.59
C GLY A 447 3.29 -10.96 -1.98
N VAL A 448 3.79 -11.02 -3.21
CA VAL A 448 4.81 -10.08 -3.73
C VAL A 448 4.35 -8.63 -3.62
N GLU A 449 3.11 -8.32 -3.98
CA GLU A 449 2.62 -6.93 -3.95
C GLU A 449 2.48 -6.41 -2.51
N ASP A 450 2.04 -7.25 -1.56
CA ASP A 450 1.99 -6.88 -0.14
C ASP A 450 3.39 -6.70 0.46
N TYR A 451 4.36 -7.51 0.03
CA TYR A 451 5.77 -7.34 0.36
C TYR A 451 6.30 -5.97 -0.14
N LEU A 452 6.00 -5.60 -1.39
CA LEU A 452 6.44 -4.33 -1.98
C LEU A 452 5.90 -3.11 -1.26
N VAL A 453 4.65 -3.14 -0.77
CA VAL A 453 4.11 -2.04 0.04
C VAL A 453 4.99 -1.79 1.28
N SER A 454 5.45 -2.85 1.93
CA SER A 454 6.36 -2.72 3.07
C SER A 454 7.75 -2.25 2.66
N VAL A 455 8.34 -2.82 1.60
CA VAL A 455 9.67 -2.43 1.10
C VAL A 455 9.72 -0.94 0.78
N ILE A 456 8.80 -0.46 -0.07
CA ILE A 456 8.77 0.94 -0.50
C ILE A 456 8.56 1.87 0.69
N SER A 457 7.66 1.51 1.63
CA SER A 457 7.43 2.31 2.84
C SER A 457 8.61 2.30 3.82
N SER A 458 9.50 1.29 3.74
CA SER A 458 10.72 1.20 4.57
C SER A 458 11.90 1.93 3.94
N GLU A 459 11.93 2.02 2.61
CA GLU A 459 12.99 2.70 1.85
C GLU A 459 12.73 4.20 1.70
N MET A 460 11.45 4.62 1.60
CA MET A 460 11.06 5.98 1.27
C MET A 460 9.89 6.48 2.12
N LYS A 461 9.69 7.82 2.14
CA LYS A 461 8.50 8.40 2.75
C LYS A 461 7.27 8.19 1.87
N SER A 462 6.14 7.95 2.50
CA SER A 462 4.84 7.78 1.84
C SER A 462 4.32 9.06 1.15
N THR A 463 4.96 10.21 1.42
CA THR A 463 4.67 11.51 0.78
C THR A 463 5.45 11.74 -0.52
N ALA A 464 6.30 10.79 -0.92
CA ALA A 464 7.05 10.88 -2.17
C ALA A 464 6.12 10.95 -3.40
N SER A 465 6.63 11.50 -4.51
CA SER A 465 5.83 11.70 -5.71
C SER A 465 5.31 10.37 -6.28
N PRO A 466 4.10 10.34 -6.86
CA PRO A 466 3.51 9.11 -7.39
C PRO A 466 4.37 8.40 -8.44
N ASP A 467 4.98 9.13 -9.36
CA ASP A 467 5.81 8.53 -10.41
C ASP A 467 7.13 7.96 -9.87
N PHE A 468 7.72 8.58 -8.86
CA PHE A 468 8.89 8.03 -8.17
C PHE A 468 8.53 6.73 -7.43
N LEU A 469 7.40 6.70 -6.70
CA LEU A 469 6.92 5.50 -6.02
C LEU A 469 6.59 4.37 -7.01
N LYS A 470 5.98 4.67 -8.16
CA LYS A 470 5.71 3.69 -9.24
C LYS A 470 7.00 3.12 -9.83
N ALA A 471 7.97 3.98 -10.16
CA ALA A 471 9.28 3.52 -10.64
C ALA A 471 9.92 2.56 -9.65
N HIS A 472 9.86 2.91 -8.34
CA HIS A 472 10.43 2.06 -7.30
C HIS A 472 9.66 0.74 -7.10
N ALA A 473 8.33 0.75 -7.29
CA ALA A 473 7.53 -0.47 -7.24
C ALA A 473 7.93 -1.45 -8.35
N VAL A 474 8.11 -0.96 -9.58
CA VAL A 474 8.52 -1.78 -10.72
C VAL A 474 9.92 -2.37 -10.51
N ILE A 475 10.91 -1.56 -10.11
CA ILE A 475 12.28 -2.08 -9.93
C ILE A 475 12.39 -3.04 -8.73
N SER A 476 11.73 -2.76 -7.62
CA SER A 476 11.74 -3.65 -6.46
C SER A 476 11.08 -4.99 -6.77
N ARG A 477 9.99 -4.97 -7.56
CA ARG A 477 9.33 -6.18 -8.07
C ARG A 477 10.23 -6.95 -9.02
N SER A 478 10.86 -6.27 -9.97
CA SER A 478 11.78 -6.88 -10.93
C SER A 478 12.94 -7.56 -10.20
N TRP A 479 13.55 -6.85 -9.25
CA TRP A 479 14.66 -7.39 -8.46
C TRP A 479 14.24 -8.66 -7.70
N VAL A 480 13.17 -8.62 -6.91
CA VAL A 480 12.76 -9.80 -6.11
C VAL A 480 12.34 -10.97 -6.99
N MET A 481 11.67 -10.71 -8.11
CA MET A 481 11.30 -11.78 -9.07
C MET A 481 12.49 -12.39 -9.77
N ALA A 482 13.51 -11.60 -10.09
CA ALA A 482 14.79 -12.12 -10.63
C ALA A 482 15.51 -13.02 -9.61
N GLN A 483 15.47 -12.67 -8.29
CA GLN A 483 16.03 -13.52 -7.24
C GLN A 483 15.31 -14.87 -7.13
N ILE A 484 13.98 -14.87 -7.17
CA ILE A 484 13.15 -16.09 -7.12
C ILE A 484 13.39 -16.96 -8.36
N ALA A 485 13.41 -16.36 -9.55
CA ALA A 485 13.68 -17.06 -10.82
C ALA A 485 15.06 -17.69 -10.84
N GLY A 486 16.09 -16.98 -10.36
CA GLY A 486 17.48 -17.48 -10.27
C GLY A 486 17.59 -18.73 -9.39
N LYS A 487 16.84 -18.83 -8.30
CA LYS A 487 16.81 -20.03 -7.43
C LYS A 487 16.12 -21.22 -8.11
N GLY A 488 15.05 -20.97 -8.88
CA GLY A 488 14.35 -22.04 -9.63
C GLY A 488 15.20 -22.65 -10.72
N SER A 489 16.04 -21.84 -11.37
CA SER A 489 16.99 -22.28 -12.41
C SER A 489 18.19 -23.06 -11.84
N ALA A 490 18.60 -22.75 -10.61
CA ALA A 490 19.67 -23.48 -9.92
C ALA A 490 19.30 -24.94 -9.58
N GLY A 491 17.99 -25.27 -9.55
CA GLY A 491 17.52 -26.66 -9.46
C GLY A 491 17.62 -27.44 -10.78
N ALA A 492 17.77 -26.77 -11.91
CA ALA A 492 17.86 -27.38 -13.25
C ALA A 492 19.28 -27.29 -13.85
N LEU A 493 20.12 -26.38 -13.40
CA LEU A 493 21.52 -26.27 -13.75
C LEU A 493 22.34 -26.76 -12.56
N HIS A 494 22.75 -28.01 -12.63
CA HIS A 494 23.85 -28.51 -11.85
C HIS A 494 25.08 -27.69 -12.27
N VAL A 495 25.33 -26.56 -11.61
CA VAL A 495 26.65 -25.91 -11.63
C VAL A 495 27.56 -26.90 -10.92
N PRO A 496 28.56 -27.49 -11.61
CA PRO A 496 29.46 -28.36 -10.93
C PRO A 496 30.09 -27.61 -9.75
N ASP A 497 30.30 -28.30 -8.66
CA ASP A 497 31.13 -27.90 -7.51
C ASP A 497 32.57 -27.61 -7.96
N GLN A 498 32.79 -26.61 -8.81
CA GLN A 498 34.10 -26.16 -9.26
C GLN A 498 34.57 -24.88 -8.57
N VAL A 499 34.02 -24.53 -7.45
CA VAL A 499 34.60 -23.48 -6.60
C VAL A 499 35.61 -24.05 -5.61
N ASP A 500 35.69 -25.38 -5.48
CA ASP A 500 36.66 -26.07 -4.60
C ASP A 500 38.06 -26.27 -5.20
N SER A 501 38.36 -25.72 -6.40
CA SER A 501 39.68 -25.90 -7.02
C SER A 501 40.45 -24.62 -7.34
N LEU A 502 40.01 -23.46 -6.81
CA LEU A 502 40.86 -22.26 -6.79
C LEU A 502 41.62 -22.22 -5.45
N PRO A 503 42.93 -22.07 -5.44
CA PRO A 503 43.71 -22.09 -4.22
C PRO A 503 43.32 -20.90 -3.33
N SER A 504 42.92 -21.23 -2.09
CA SER A 504 42.82 -20.36 -0.93
C SER A 504 41.85 -19.13 -1.02
N LEU A 505 40.56 -19.43 -1.06
CA LEU A 505 39.55 -18.51 -0.53
C LEU A 505 39.46 -18.69 0.97
N VAL A 506 39.88 -17.68 1.73
CA VAL A 506 39.66 -17.62 3.17
C VAL A 506 38.17 -17.49 3.41
N THR A 507 37.50 -18.58 3.71
CA THR A 507 36.09 -18.59 4.13
C THR A 507 36.03 -18.24 5.61
N TRP A 508 35.42 -17.07 5.94
CA TRP A 508 35.04 -16.76 7.30
C TRP A 508 33.57 -17.22 7.51
N LEU A 509 33.38 -18.30 8.21
CA LEU A 509 32.18 -18.65 8.92
C LEU A 509 32.53 -18.66 10.40
N ASP A 510 31.73 -17.93 11.21
CA ASP A 510 31.68 -18.00 12.66
C ASP A 510 32.99 -17.71 13.44
N GLY A 511 33.50 -16.49 13.36
CA GLY A 511 34.38 -15.95 14.40
C GLY A 511 35.66 -16.73 14.67
N ARG A 512 36.09 -17.65 13.80
CA ARG A 512 37.38 -18.33 13.90
C ARG A 512 38.23 -18.03 12.67
N ALA A 513 39.46 -17.54 12.90
CA ALA A 513 40.43 -17.33 11.89
C ALA A 513 40.77 -18.67 11.21
N ALA A 514 40.49 -18.79 9.90
CA ALA A 514 41.05 -19.83 9.09
C ALA A 514 42.52 -19.39 8.71
N GLU A 515 43.47 -20.25 8.97
CA GLU A 515 44.87 -20.01 8.63
C GLU A 515 45.02 -19.73 7.13
N GLY A 516 45.47 -18.50 6.82
CA GLY A 516 45.76 -18.11 5.46
C GLY A 516 46.89 -18.98 4.87
N THR A 517 46.61 -19.56 3.71
CA THR A 517 47.67 -20.28 2.95
C THR A 517 48.61 -19.22 2.37
N LEU A 518 49.80 -19.12 2.94
CA LEU A 518 50.89 -18.36 2.37
C LEU A 518 51.35 -19.04 1.05
N VAL A 519 51.30 -18.29 -0.05
CA VAL A 519 51.97 -18.72 -1.30
C VAL A 519 53.43 -18.32 -1.13
N PRO A 520 54.38 -19.27 -1.02
CA PRO A 520 55.80 -18.94 -0.95
C PRO A 520 56.36 -18.69 -2.36
N GLY A 521 56.27 -17.46 -2.83
CA GLY A 521 57.20 -16.95 -3.81
C GLY A 521 58.36 -16.35 -3.05
N GLY A 522 59.51 -17.08 -2.96
CA GLY A 522 60.66 -16.56 -2.22
C GLY A 522 61.13 -15.24 -2.78
N VAL A 523 61.19 -14.25 -1.92
CA VAL A 523 62.11 -13.11 -1.81
C VAL A 523 61.57 -12.23 -0.68
N ASP A 524 62.43 -11.93 0.30
CA ASP A 524 62.24 -10.93 1.36
C ASP A 524 61.04 -11.01 2.32
N PRO A 525 61.17 -11.36 3.59
CA PRO A 525 60.06 -11.43 4.56
C PRO A 525 59.33 -10.10 4.85
N THR A 526 59.81 -8.99 4.28
CA THR A 526 59.15 -7.66 4.39
C THR A 526 58.10 -7.38 3.33
N ALA A 527 57.82 -8.34 2.41
CA ALA A 527 56.90 -8.15 1.25
C ALA A 527 55.75 -9.18 1.19
N ALA A 528 55.14 -9.53 2.31
CA ALA A 528 53.93 -10.35 2.29
C ALA A 528 52.79 -9.59 1.60
N GLU A 529 52.25 -10.12 0.49
CA GLU A 529 51.08 -9.61 -0.20
C GLU A 529 49.87 -10.47 0.16
N TYR A 530 48.83 -9.84 0.66
CA TYR A 530 47.56 -10.47 1.00
C TYR A 530 46.47 -9.99 0.03
N GLU A 531 45.52 -10.83 -0.32
CA GLU A 531 44.39 -10.45 -1.17
C GLU A 531 43.09 -10.92 -0.53
N ILE A 532 42.09 -9.99 -0.47
CA ILE A 532 40.72 -10.23 -0.06
C ILE A 532 39.83 -9.79 -1.22
N MET A 533 39.32 -10.74 -2.01
CA MET A 533 38.37 -10.48 -3.08
C MET A 533 37.02 -11.03 -2.66
N LYS A 534 36.04 -10.17 -2.34
CA LYS A 534 34.76 -10.62 -1.82
C LYS A 534 33.59 -9.82 -2.36
N TRP A 535 32.56 -10.54 -2.78
CA TRP A 535 31.25 -10.00 -3.10
C TRP A 535 30.16 -10.84 -2.45
N TYR A 536 28.97 -10.28 -2.32
CA TYR A 536 27.83 -10.93 -1.66
C TYR A 536 26.81 -11.29 -2.73
N GLY A 537 26.70 -12.57 -3.07
CA GLY A 537 25.77 -13.08 -4.07
C GLY A 537 24.46 -13.58 -3.50
N HIS A 538 23.57 -14.04 -4.39
CA HIS A 538 22.19 -14.48 -4.09
C HIS A 538 22.09 -15.79 -3.28
N THR A 539 23.17 -16.52 -3.11
CA THR A 539 23.19 -17.87 -2.51
C THR A 539 23.19 -17.89 -1.00
N SER A 540 23.14 -16.72 -0.33
CA SER A 540 23.20 -16.62 1.13
C SER A 540 21.95 -17.13 1.85
N HIS A 541 20.80 -17.31 1.13
CA HIS A 541 19.53 -17.78 1.70
C HIS A 541 19.09 -19.06 1.00
N ARG A 542 19.17 -20.20 1.69
CA ARG A 542 18.77 -21.52 1.13
C ARG A 542 17.31 -21.87 1.41
N ASN A 543 16.78 -21.47 2.57
CA ASN A 543 15.49 -21.94 3.08
C ASN A 543 14.38 -20.88 2.96
N TYR A 544 14.69 -19.69 2.45
CA TYR A 544 13.74 -18.61 2.14
C TYR A 544 14.25 -17.77 0.98
N ASP A 545 13.39 -16.98 0.35
CA ASP A 545 13.73 -16.26 -0.89
C ASP A 545 14.62 -15.05 -0.65
N VAL A 546 14.26 -14.19 0.31
CA VAL A 546 14.98 -12.96 0.64
C VAL A 546 15.01 -12.75 2.16
N CYS A 547 15.93 -11.92 2.67
CA CYS A 547 15.91 -11.48 4.05
C CYS A 547 15.31 -10.07 4.18
N ALA A 548 14.99 -9.69 5.43
CA ALA A 548 14.39 -8.39 5.75
C ALA A 548 15.40 -7.23 5.87
N ASP A 549 16.70 -7.53 5.79
CA ASP A 549 17.80 -6.58 5.99
C ASP A 549 18.28 -5.93 4.67
N ASP A 550 19.13 -4.91 4.80
CA ASP A 550 19.73 -4.14 3.69
C ASP A 550 20.54 -5.00 2.68
N HIS A 551 20.86 -6.23 3.02
CA HIS A 551 21.47 -7.21 2.11
C HIS A 551 20.57 -7.52 0.90
N CYS A 552 19.24 -7.60 1.15
CA CYS A 552 18.22 -7.78 0.11
C CYS A 552 17.48 -6.45 -0.12
N GLN A 553 16.34 -6.31 0.47
CA GLN A 553 15.56 -5.06 0.48
C GLN A 553 14.98 -4.87 1.89
N ARG A 554 14.98 -3.64 2.40
CA ARG A 554 14.42 -3.36 3.73
C ARG A 554 12.96 -3.75 3.80
N TYR A 555 12.65 -4.72 4.65
CA TYR A 555 11.31 -5.20 4.87
C TYR A 555 10.97 -5.15 6.36
N GLN A 556 10.00 -4.31 6.75
CA GLN A 556 9.61 -4.10 8.15
C GLN A 556 8.12 -4.40 8.37
N GLY A 557 7.54 -5.26 7.55
CA GLY A 557 6.15 -5.65 7.62
C GLY A 557 5.20 -4.43 7.53
N LEU A 558 4.07 -4.51 8.23
CA LEU A 558 3.07 -3.44 8.25
C LEU A 558 3.40 -2.31 9.24
N THR A 559 4.47 -2.44 10.02
CA THR A 559 4.88 -1.43 11.02
C THR A 559 5.16 -0.08 10.36
N ARG A 560 5.70 -0.08 9.15
CA ARG A 560 5.99 1.11 8.35
C ARG A 560 5.00 1.35 7.20
N ALA A 561 4.17 0.39 6.85
CA ALA A 561 3.25 0.40 5.70
C ALA A 561 2.02 1.31 5.92
N ALA A 562 2.21 2.60 6.20
CA ALA A 562 1.13 3.50 6.60
C ALA A 562 0.56 4.37 5.46
N GLY A 563 1.22 4.47 4.29
CA GLY A 563 0.88 5.46 3.26
C GLY A 563 -0.04 4.92 2.17
N ARG A 564 -1.15 5.63 1.88
CA ARG A 564 -2.03 5.34 0.73
C ARG A 564 -1.27 5.46 -0.59
N ASN A 565 -0.45 6.51 -0.76
CA ASN A 565 0.29 6.76 -2.01
C ASN A 565 1.19 5.59 -2.44
N VAL A 566 1.83 4.92 -1.46
CA VAL A 566 2.65 3.72 -1.75
C VAL A 566 1.77 2.58 -2.27
N ARG A 567 0.63 2.37 -1.65
CA ARG A 567 -0.32 1.33 -2.08
C ARG A 567 -0.88 1.62 -3.47
N ASP A 568 -1.25 2.88 -3.73
CA ASP A 568 -1.75 3.33 -5.03
C ASP A 568 -0.67 3.17 -6.12
N ALA A 569 0.62 3.37 -5.78
CA ALA A 569 1.73 3.16 -6.71
C ALA A 569 1.96 1.68 -7.02
N VAL A 570 1.97 0.81 -6.01
CA VAL A 570 2.07 -0.65 -6.18
C VAL A 570 0.88 -1.18 -6.97
N ASP A 571 -0.33 -0.74 -6.63
CA ASP A 571 -1.55 -1.13 -7.30
C ASP A 571 -1.60 -0.66 -8.78
N GLY A 572 -1.17 0.58 -9.02
CA GLY A 572 -1.12 1.16 -10.37
C GLY A 572 -0.04 0.58 -11.29
N THR A 573 0.87 -0.23 -10.74
CA THR A 573 1.92 -0.96 -11.48
C THR A 573 1.86 -2.46 -11.22
N TRP A 574 0.69 -2.99 -10.87
CA TRP A 574 0.50 -4.38 -10.50
C TRP A 574 1.07 -5.34 -11.54
N GLY A 575 1.93 -6.27 -11.09
CA GLY A 575 2.58 -7.25 -11.97
C GLY A 575 3.59 -6.70 -12.97
N GLU A 576 3.80 -5.38 -13.06
CA GLU A 576 4.78 -4.77 -13.97
C GLU A 576 6.23 -5.05 -13.49
N VAL A 577 7.03 -5.64 -14.36
CA VAL A 577 8.46 -5.88 -14.17
C VAL A 577 9.26 -5.37 -15.37
N LEU A 578 10.52 -5.04 -15.14
CA LEU A 578 11.48 -4.81 -16.23
C LEU A 578 11.94 -6.13 -16.80
N VAL A 579 11.93 -6.25 -18.12
CA VAL A 579 12.44 -7.39 -18.88
C VAL A 579 13.47 -6.92 -19.90
N TYR A 580 14.48 -7.75 -20.16
CA TYR A 580 15.52 -7.46 -21.14
C TYR A 580 15.78 -8.67 -22.02
N THR A 581 15.90 -8.41 -23.31
CA THR A 581 16.32 -9.42 -24.31
C THR A 581 17.71 -9.07 -24.82
N ASP A 582 18.70 -9.89 -24.55
CA ASP A 582 20.06 -9.67 -25.08
C ASP A 582 20.06 -9.85 -26.60
N ARG A 583 20.18 -8.72 -27.32
CA ARG A 583 20.23 -8.67 -28.80
C ARG A 583 21.65 -8.82 -29.36
N HIS A 584 22.66 -8.95 -28.50
CA HIS A 584 24.07 -8.98 -28.88
C HIS A 584 24.69 -10.39 -28.90
N SER A 585 23.94 -11.44 -28.59
CA SER A 585 24.39 -12.80 -28.81
C SER A 585 24.46 -13.06 -30.33
N SER A 586 25.67 -13.24 -30.84
CA SER A 586 26.03 -13.40 -32.26
C SER A 586 25.60 -14.72 -32.91
N ALA A 587 24.55 -15.36 -32.41
CA ALA A 587 23.92 -16.52 -33.01
C ALA A 587 22.76 -16.10 -33.91
N GLU A 588 22.74 -16.57 -35.15
CA GLU A 588 21.75 -16.27 -36.20
C GLU A 588 20.31 -16.69 -35.89
N ASN A 589 20.00 -17.05 -34.63
CA ASN A 589 18.63 -17.31 -34.12
C ASN A 589 18.39 -16.52 -32.83
N VAL A 590 17.99 -15.24 -32.94
CA VAL A 590 17.47 -14.43 -31.82
C VAL A 590 16.06 -14.90 -31.48
N THR A 591 15.94 -16.02 -30.78
CA THR A 591 14.74 -16.41 -30.04
C THR A 591 15.02 -16.29 -28.52
N GLY A 592 15.70 -15.23 -28.13
CA GLY A 592 15.90 -14.96 -26.70
C GLY A 592 14.56 -14.68 -26.02
N THR A 593 14.18 -15.55 -25.10
CA THR A 593 13.06 -15.27 -24.19
C THR A 593 13.46 -14.07 -23.32
N PRO A 594 12.59 -13.03 -23.17
CA PRO A 594 12.88 -11.91 -22.28
C PRO A 594 13.11 -12.42 -20.86
N GLU A 595 14.21 -11.98 -20.23
CA GLU A 595 14.52 -12.29 -18.84
C GLU A 595 14.13 -11.11 -17.94
N ILE A 596 13.65 -11.38 -16.72
CA ILE A 596 13.37 -10.35 -15.73
C ILE A 596 14.69 -9.73 -15.27
N CYS A 597 14.77 -8.39 -15.32
CA CYS A 597 15.96 -7.65 -14.95
C CYS A 597 16.30 -7.76 -13.45
N ASP A 598 17.55 -7.98 -13.10
CA ASP A 598 18.11 -7.72 -11.77
C ASP A 598 18.23 -6.18 -11.58
N ALA A 599 17.08 -5.56 -11.28
CA ALA A 599 16.94 -4.11 -11.27
C ALA A 599 17.50 -3.50 -9.97
N ARG A 600 18.83 -3.33 -9.92
CA ARG A 600 19.55 -2.76 -8.77
C ARG A 600 19.27 -1.26 -8.61
N PHE A 601 19.31 -0.77 -7.37
CA PHE A 601 19.18 0.64 -7.04
C PHE A 601 20.05 1.04 -5.85
N SER A 602 20.41 2.31 -5.77
CA SER A 602 21.21 2.85 -4.67
C SER A 602 20.77 4.27 -4.31
N LYS A 603 21.14 4.74 -3.14
CA LYS A 603 20.74 6.04 -2.61
C LYS A 603 21.15 7.21 -3.52
N CYS A 604 22.45 7.26 -3.89
CA CYS A 604 23.02 8.31 -4.75
C CYS A 604 24.15 7.76 -5.62
N CYS A 605 24.05 7.90 -6.95
CA CYS A 605 25.11 7.47 -7.85
C CYS A 605 26.37 8.37 -7.80
N GLY A 606 26.22 9.63 -7.34
CA GLY A 606 27.30 10.64 -7.28
C GLY A 606 27.55 11.34 -8.60
N GLY A 607 26.58 11.26 -9.55
CA GLY A 607 26.61 11.88 -10.88
C GLY A 607 26.82 10.94 -12.05
N VAL A 608 27.22 9.68 -11.79
CA VAL A 608 27.41 8.64 -12.80
C VAL A 608 26.98 7.30 -12.23
N THR A 609 26.17 6.53 -12.94
CA THR A 609 25.81 5.15 -12.55
C THR A 609 26.99 4.20 -12.76
N GLU A 610 26.94 3.01 -12.15
CA GLU A 610 28.03 2.05 -12.22
C GLU A 610 27.56 0.74 -12.87
N LYS A 611 28.50 -0.04 -13.38
CA LYS A 611 28.27 -1.38 -13.91
C LYS A 611 28.16 -2.42 -12.82
N PHE A 612 27.44 -3.51 -13.09
CA PHE A 612 27.24 -4.62 -12.17
C PHE A 612 28.57 -5.29 -11.74
N SER A 613 29.48 -5.54 -12.69
CA SER A 613 30.76 -6.23 -12.45
C SER A 613 31.70 -5.49 -11.49
N THR A 614 31.57 -4.19 -11.34
CA THR A 614 32.32 -3.39 -10.34
C THR A 614 31.99 -3.82 -8.90
N CYS A 615 30.77 -4.25 -8.64
CA CYS A 615 30.26 -4.52 -7.29
C CYS A 615 30.14 -6.02 -6.96
N TRP A 616 29.83 -6.85 -7.96
CA TRP A 616 29.57 -8.28 -7.83
C TRP A 616 30.48 -9.13 -8.74
N GLU A 617 29.95 -10.29 -9.21
CA GLU A 617 30.69 -11.16 -10.13
C GLU A 617 31.03 -10.44 -11.44
N ASP A 618 32.03 -11.01 -12.18
CA ASP A 618 32.50 -10.44 -13.45
C ASP A 618 31.53 -10.74 -14.59
N ARG A 619 30.34 -10.08 -14.52
CA ARG A 619 29.28 -10.13 -15.51
C ARG A 619 28.66 -8.73 -15.66
N ASP A 620 28.49 -8.30 -16.89
CA ASP A 620 27.78 -7.04 -17.19
C ASP A 620 26.45 -7.32 -17.86
N TYR A 621 25.47 -6.46 -17.56
CA TYR A 621 24.14 -6.47 -18.16
C TYR A 621 23.97 -5.23 -19.03
N GLY A 622 23.47 -5.40 -20.28
CA GLY A 622 23.28 -4.30 -21.22
C GLY A 622 22.35 -3.19 -20.69
N TYR A 623 21.41 -3.52 -19.81
CA TYR A 623 20.50 -2.59 -19.16
C TYR A 623 21.04 -1.93 -17.86
N LEU A 624 22.28 -2.26 -17.44
CA LEU A 624 22.95 -1.64 -16.28
C LEU A 624 24.28 -0.98 -16.71
N PRO A 625 24.24 0.04 -17.57
CA PRO A 625 25.45 0.73 -18.02
C PRO A 625 26.01 1.65 -16.96
N SER A 626 27.28 1.99 -17.09
CA SER A 626 27.83 3.18 -16.46
C SER A 626 27.54 4.39 -17.35
N ALA A 627 26.70 5.31 -16.86
CA ALA A 627 26.22 6.47 -17.63
C ALA A 627 26.07 7.72 -16.73
N PRO A 628 26.30 8.92 -17.28
CA PRO A 628 26.01 10.18 -16.55
C PRO A 628 24.53 10.27 -16.17
N ASP A 629 24.27 10.72 -14.93
CA ASP A 629 22.93 10.94 -14.37
C ASP A 629 22.42 12.34 -14.73
N ILE A 630 22.34 12.65 -16.01
CA ILE A 630 21.92 13.95 -16.55
C ILE A 630 20.77 13.77 -17.57
N PRO A 631 20.00 14.84 -17.88
CA PRO A 631 18.97 14.78 -18.91
C PRO A 631 19.51 14.23 -20.24
N ARG A 632 18.76 13.33 -20.85
CA ARG A 632 19.11 12.67 -22.11
C ARG A 632 18.15 13.12 -23.22
N ARG A 633 18.67 13.30 -24.45
CA ARG A 633 17.87 13.71 -25.63
C ARG A 633 16.80 12.70 -26.01
N ASP A 634 17.07 11.42 -25.83
CA ASP A 634 16.18 10.29 -26.13
C ASP A 634 15.12 10.04 -25.05
N VAL A 635 15.32 10.58 -23.84
CA VAL A 635 14.37 10.56 -22.73
C VAL A 635 14.04 12.00 -22.33
N ALA A 636 13.50 12.78 -23.28
CA ALA A 636 13.16 14.17 -23.05
C ALA A 636 11.99 14.31 -22.07
N GLY A 637 12.23 14.98 -20.96
CA GLY A 637 11.22 15.35 -19.98
C GLY A 637 10.58 16.71 -20.25
N PRO A 638 9.56 17.10 -19.47
CA PRO A 638 8.96 18.43 -19.55
C PRO A 638 10.01 19.53 -19.34
N GLY A 639 10.09 20.48 -20.27
CA GLY A 639 11.02 21.63 -20.19
C GLY A 639 12.45 21.36 -20.66
N TYR A 640 12.73 20.22 -21.28
CA TYR A 640 14.02 19.98 -21.93
C TYR A 640 14.14 20.83 -23.21
N ASP A 641 15.05 21.79 -23.21
CA ASP A 641 15.25 22.76 -24.30
C ASP A 641 16.44 22.41 -25.23
N GLY A 642 17.04 21.23 -25.07
CA GLY A 642 18.18 20.77 -25.86
C GLY A 642 19.51 21.42 -25.47
N GLY A 643 19.62 21.93 -24.25
CA GLY A 643 20.79 22.65 -23.70
C GLY A 643 22.12 21.91 -23.86
N GLU A 644 23.16 22.67 -24.03
CA GLU A 644 24.52 22.23 -24.23
C GLU A 644 25.16 21.63 -22.96
N THR A 645 26.22 20.86 -23.16
CA THR A 645 27.12 20.26 -22.18
C THR A 645 27.46 21.17 -21.00
N GLY A 646 26.73 20.98 -19.86
CA GLY A 646 26.89 21.75 -18.61
C GLY A 646 25.77 21.50 -17.59
N GLU A 647 24.81 20.61 -17.91
CA GLU A 647 23.73 20.27 -17.01
C GLU A 647 24.23 19.51 -15.78
N ARG A 648 23.72 19.92 -14.58
CA ARG A 648 24.01 19.24 -13.32
C ARG A 648 23.36 17.86 -13.30
N PRO A 649 24.04 16.84 -12.74
CA PRO A 649 23.41 15.56 -12.48
C PRO A 649 22.12 15.70 -11.67
N PHE A 650 21.12 14.85 -11.93
CA PHE A 650 19.88 14.89 -11.19
C PHE A 650 20.08 14.73 -9.67
N CYS A 651 21.02 13.88 -9.26
CA CYS A 651 21.33 13.66 -7.84
C CYS A 651 22.17 14.78 -7.18
N ASP A 652 22.61 15.80 -7.93
CA ASP A 652 23.26 17.00 -7.39
C ASP A 652 22.20 18.02 -6.94
N THR A 653 21.56 17.77 -5.82
CA THR A 653 20.48 18.59 -5.25
C THR A 653 20.66 18.83 -3.76
N GLU A 654 20.29 20.01 -3.32
CA GLU A 654 20.19 20.41 -1.90
C GLU A 654 18.73 20.66 -1.48
N ASP A 655 17.76 20.38 -2.38
CA ASP A 655 16.35 20.59 -2.11
C ASP A 655 15.86 19.64 -0.99
N GLU A 656 15.55 20.23 0.16
CA GLU A 656 15.13 19.50 1.36
C GLU A 656 13.81 18.75 1.17
N GLU A 657 12.88 19.27 0.36
CA GLU A 657 11.61 18.62 0.09
C GLU A 657 11.84 17.33 -0.71
N ILE A 658 12.68 17.38 -1.74
CA ILE A 658 13.07 16.21 -2.53
C ILE A 658 13.86 15.21 -1.69
N LEU A 659 14.87 15.68 -0.97
CA LEU A 659 15.71 14.81 -0.14
C LEU A 659 14.92 14.12 0.97
N SER A 660 13.93 14.80 1.55
CA SER A 660 13.07 14.22 2.56
C SER A 660 12.21 13.05 2.04
N GLN A 661 12.02 12.92 0.71
CA GLN A 661 11.29 11.78 0.13
C GLN A 661 12.11 10.49 0.14
N VAL A 662 13.44 10.61 0.01
CA VAL A 662 14.38 9.49 -0.18
C VAL A 662 15.13 9.17 1.11
N LEU A 663 15.43 10.19 1.93
CA LEU A 663 16.18 10.02 3.17
C LEU A 663 15.20 9.83 4.34
N ASN A 664 15.40 8.78 5.11
CA ASN A 664 14.69 8.61 6.38
C ASN A 664 15.28 9.56 7.46
N ASP A 665 14.61 9.65 8.62
CA ASP A 665 14.98 10.63 9.66
C ASP A 665 16.41 10.48 10.19
N TYR A 666 17.02 9.30 10.09
CA TYR A 666 18.40 9.04 10.49
C TYR A 666 19.42 9.52 9.44
N ASP A 667 19.07 9.40 8.17
CA ASP A 667 19.93 9.80 7.05
C ASP A 667 19.85 11.31 6.78
N LEU A 668 18.79 12.01 7.23
CA LEU A 668 18.66 13.47 7.11
C LEU A 668 19.66 14.26 7.97
N GLN A 669 20.31 13.63 8.95
CA GLN A 669 21.31 14.27 9.81
C GLN A 669 22.62 14.56 9.06
N THR A 670 22.89 13.85 7.95
CA THR A 670 24.08 14.05 7.11
C THR A 670 23.64 14.46 5.71
N ARG A 671 23.99 15.66 5.25
CA ARG A 671 23.61 16.20 3.92
C ARG A 671 24.67 15.98 2.85
N ASP A 672 25.76 15.33 3.17
CA ASP A 672 26.96 15.16 2.38
C ASP A 672 26.97 13.87 1.51
N PHE A 673 25.82 13.41 1.03
CA PHE A 673 25.69 12.17 0.24
C PHE A 673 26.13 12.30 -1.21
N TYR A 674 26.03 13.49 -1.82
CA TYR A 674 26.50 13.72 -3.18
C TYR A 674 28.04 13.86 -3.21
N ARG A 675 28.58 14.61 -2.24
CA ARG A 675 30.01 14.76 -1.98
C ARG A 675 30.24 14.62 -0.48
N TRP A 676 31.25 13.88 -0.10
CA TRP A 676 31.56 13.62 1.31
C TRP A 676 33.07 13.55 1.57
N GLU A 677 33.46 13.77 2.80
CA GLU A 677 34.84 13.67 3.25
C GLU A 677 34.91 12.82 4.53
N VAL A 678 35.99 12.05 4.63
CA VAL A 678 36.36 11.30 5.84
C VAL A 678 37.83 11.48 6.10
N ILE A 679 38.18 11.84 7.33
CA ILE A 679 39.56 12.10 7.75
C ILE A 679 39.96 11.00 8.71
N TYR A 680 41.13 10.44 8.48
CA TYR A 680 41.78 9.49 9.39
C TYR A 680 43.18 9.96 9.75
N THR A 681 43.58 9.80 11.01
CA THR A 681 45.01 9.75 11.34
C THR A 681 45.57 8.42 10.83
N ARG A 682 46.86 8.42 10.50
CA ARG A 682 47.55 7.25 9.97
C ARG A 682 47.47 6.03 10.89
N ASP A 683 47.62 6.25 12.21
CA ASP A 683 47.56 5.17 13.20
C ASP A 683 46.12 4.63 13.35
N ALA A 684 45.11 5.50 13.39
CA ALA A 684 43.71 5.10 13.49
C ALA A 684 43.26 4.28 12.28
N LEU A 685 43.69 4.69 11.07
CA LEU A 685 43.38 3.91 9.83
C LEU A 685 44.08 2.55 9.82
N SER A 686 45.37 2.52 10.28
CA SER A 686 46.11 1.25 10.35
C SER A 686 45.46 0.25 11.30
N GLU A 687 45.06 0.73 12.49
CA GLU A 687 44.32 -0.08 13.47
C GLU A 687 42.95 -0.54 12.95
N LEU A 688 42.19 0.34 12.30
CA LEU A 688 40.90 0.05 11.69
C LEU A 688 41.04 -1.05 10.64
N VAL A 689 41.99 -0.91 9.70
CA VAL A 689 42.20 -1.87 8.62
C VAL A 689 42.60 -3.23 9.19
N CYS A 690 43.54 -3.28 10.15
CA CYS A 690 43.95 -4.53 10.80
C CYS A 690 42.73 -5.24 11.46
N ARG A 691 41.93 -4.51 12.22
CA ARG A 691 40.75 -5.06 12.90
C ARG A 691 39.67 -5.51 11.93
N ARG A 692 39.41 -4.75 10.86
CA ARG A 692 38.32 -5.01 9.90
C ARG A 692 38.67 -6.06 8.87
N SER A 693 39.92 -6.16 8.44
CA SER A 693 40.41 -7.18 7.49
C SER A 693 40.88 -8.47 8.16
N GLY A 694 41.30 -8.39 9.43
CA GLY A 694 42.01 -9.48 10.12
C GLY A 694 43.47 -9.65 9.69
N VAL A 695 44.01 -8.73 8.87
CA VAL A 695 45.36 -8.76 8.34
C VAL A 695 46.18 -7.59 8.92
N ASP A 696 47.27 -7.89 9.58
CA ASP A 696 48.23 -6.89 10.11
C ASP A 696 49.30 -6.57 9.05
N ILE A 697 49.08 -5.51 8.29
CA ILE A 697 50.07 -4.95 7.36
C ILE A 697 50.97 -3.90 8.02
N GLY A 698 50.87 -3.68 9.32
CA GLY A 698 51.60 -2.65 10.06
C GLY A 698 51.02 -1.24 9.80
N ARG A 699 51.87 -0.23 10.00
CA ARG A 699 51.49 1.18 9.76
C ARG A 699 51.35 1.43 8.27
N ILE A 700 50.21 1.93 7.82
CA ILE A 700 49.90 2.16 6.41
C ILE A 700 50.74 3.30 5.87
N ASP A 701 51.46 3.03 4.80
CA ASP A 701 52.31 3.99 4.09
C ASP A 701 51.60 4.58 2.88
N ARG A 702 50.79 3.75 2.16
CA ARG A 702 50.19 4.14 0.89
C ARG A 702 48.82 3.48 0.68
N ILE A 703 47.89 4.25 0.11
CA ILE A 703 46.58 3.82 -0.37
C ILE A 703 46.53 4.03 -1.87
N GLU A 704 46.31 2.96 -2.64
CA GLU A 704 46.48 2.97 -4.08
C GLU A 704 45.26 2.35 -4.78
N PRO A 705 44.40 3.13 -5.41
CA PRO A 705 43.34 2.60 -6.28
C PRO A 705 43.99 1.90 -7.49
N LEU A 706 43.87 0.58 -7.57
CA LEU A 706 44.41 -0.19 -8.69
C LEU A 706 43.46 -0.17 -9.87
N GLU A 707 42.17 -0.41 -9.64
CA GLU A 707 41.15 -0.46 -10.68
C GLU A 707 39.87 0.26 -10.24
N ARG A 708 39.26 1.00 -11.18
CA ARG A 708 38.03 1.75 -11.00
C ARG A 708 37.03 1.35 -12.08
N GLY A 709 35.75 1.34 -11.71
CA GLY A 709 34.64 1.29 -12.64
C GLY A 709 34.38 2.63 -13.32
N GLY A 710 33.39 2.68 -14.21
CA GLY A 710 33.07 3.86 -15.01
C GLY A 710 32.57 5.06 -14.21
N SER A 711 31.97 4.86 -13.02
CA SER A 711 31.58 5.94 -12.10
C SER A 711 32.74 6.47 -11.25
N GLY A 712 33.94 5.88 -11.39
CA GLY A 712 35.09 6.14 -10.55
C GLY A 712 35.12 5.37 -9.23
N ARG A 713 34.14 4.45 -9.01
CA ARG A 713 34.18 3.54 -7.87
C ARG A 713 35.36 2.60 -7.95
N ILE A 714 36.11 2.50 -6.86
CA ILE A 714 37.24 1.59 -6.74
C ILE A 714 36.69 0.18 -6.49
N TRP A 715 37.04 -0.78 -7.34
CA TRP A 715 36.69 -2.15 -7.10
C TRP A 715 37.92 -3.01 -6.76
N LYS A 716 39.12 -2.44 -6.94
CA LYS A 716 40.37 -3.06 -6.50
C LYS A 716 41.27 -1.98 -5.89
N LEU A 717 41.61 -2.13 -4.61
CA LEU A 717 42.37 -1.18 -3.80
C LEU A 717 43.55 -1.88 -3.18
N ARG A 718 44.77 -1.29 -3.26
CA ARG A 718 45.96 -1.74 -2.54
C ARG A 718 46.23 -0.81 -1.34
N LEU A 719 46.47 -1.41 -0.19
CA LEU A 719 47.03 -0.77 0.99
C LEU A 719 48.44 -1.30 1.22
N THR A 720 49.42 -0.44 1.22
CA THR A 720 50.81 -0.80 1.53
C THR A 720 51.18 -0.31 2.91
N GLY A 721 51.75 -1.15 3.73
CA GLY A 721 52.16 -0.83 5.07
C GLY A 721 53.54 -1.37 5.41
N SER A 722 54.02 -1.07 6.60
CA SER A 722 55.40 -1.38 7.06
C SER A 722 55.69 -2.90 7.17
N LYS A 723 54.68 -3.76 7.22
CA LYS A 723 54.82 -5.22 7.33
C LYS A 723 54.38 -5.99 6.07
N GLY A 724 53.83 -5.31 5.07
CA GLY A 724 53.33 -5.95 3.87
C GLY A 724 52.25 -5.13 3.14
N SER A 725 51.58 -5.74 2.18
CA SER A 725 50.50 -5.09 1.43
C SER A 725 49.22 -5.93 1.45
N LEU A 726 48.06 -5.24 1.37
CA LEU A 726 46.75 -5.85 1.30
C LEU A 726 46.00 -5.31 0.06
N VAL A 727 45.58 -6.21 -0.82
CA VAL A 727 44.71 -5.91 -1.95
C VAL A 727 43.27 -6.26 -1.56
N ILE A 728 42.36 -5.30 -1.70
CA ILE A 728 40.95 -5.44 -1.35
C ILE A 728 40.08 -5.29 -2.60
N GLY A 729 39.10 -6.10 -2.79
CA GLY A 729 38.03 -6.05 -3.76
C GLY A 729 36.79 -6.82 -3.26
N LYS A 730 35.59 -6.52 -3.59
CA LYS A 730 35.01 -5.55 -4.51
C LYS A 730 34.53 -4.28 -3.73
N GLU A 731 33.64 -3.52 -4.36
CA GLU A 731 33.13 -2.20 -3.89
C GLU A 731 32.72 -2.22 -2.41
N LEU A 732 31.84 -3.13 -2.01
CA LEU A 732 31.30 -3.21 -0.65
C LEU A 732 32.38 -3.60 0.38
N GLU A 733 33.31 -4.49 0.02
CA GLU A 733 34.37 -4.92 0.92
C GLU A 733 35.39 -3.80 1.18
N ILE A 734 35.69 -2.97 0.18
CA ILE A 734 36.51 -1.75 0.34
C ILE A 734 35.84 -0.80 1.34
N ARG A 735 34.52 -0.54 1.18
CA ARG A 735 33.76 0.32 2.09
C ARG A 735 33.75 -0.21 3.53
N ARG A 736 33.62 -1.55 3.67
CA ARG A 736 33.56 -2.23 4.96
C ARG A 736 34.91 -2.14 5.72
N ILE A 737 36.01 -2.34 5.02
CA ILE A 737 37.34 -2.37 5.65
C ILE A 737 37.80 -0.96 6.03
N LEU A 738 37.43 0.04 5.25
CA LEU A 738 37.85 1.43 5.49
C LEU A 738 36.88 2.23 6.40
N SER A 739 35.99 1.60 7.14
CA SER A 739 35.08 2.29 8.05
C SER A 739 34.68 1.41 9.23
N GLU A 740 34.28 2.00 10.35
CA GLU A 740 33.70 1.29 11.49
C GLU A 740 32.39 0.62 11.13
N SER A 741 31.59 1.26 10.26
CA SER A 741 30.40 0.68 9.65
C SER A 741 30.65 0.38 8.18
N HIS A 742 30.35 1.31 7.30
CA HIS A 742 30.63 1.30 5.86
C HIS A 742 30.85 2.74 5.37
N LEU A 743 31.85 2.97 4.51
CA LEU A 743 31.95 4.22 3.78
C LEU A 743 30.67 4.41 2.91
N LYS A 744 30.32 5.65 2.63
CA LYS A 744 29.14 5.93 1.77
C LYS A 744 29.27 5.31 0.38
N SER A 745 30.46 5.34 -0.22
CA SER A 745 30.78 4.63 -1.48
C SER A 745 32.27 4.31 -1.55
N SER A 746 32.70 3.56 -2.57
CA SER A 746 34.13 3.41 -2.88
C SER A 746 34.62 4.41 -3.95
N ALA A 747 33.79 5.37 -4.35
CA ALA A 747 34.19 6.42 -5.31
C ALA A 747 34.85 7.57 -4.54
N PHE A 748 36.12 7.44 -4.21
CA PHE A 748 36.87 8.47 -3.51
C PHE A 748 38.27 8.68 -4.09
N ASP A 749 38.81 9.87 -3.88
CA ASP A 749 40.19 10.26 -4.12
C ASP A 749 40.91 10.45 -2.78
N VAL A 750 42.21 10.24 -2.75
CA VAL A 750 43.03 10.21 -1.53
C VAL A 750 43.94 11.42 -1.51
N GLU A 751 43.87 12.20 -0.44
CA GLU A 751 44.75 13.33 -0.17
C GLU A 751 45.48 13.09 1.14
N TYR A 752 46.81 13.24 1.15
CA TYR A 752 47.65 13.11 2.34
C TYR A 752 47.98 14.48 2.87
N THR A 753 47.88 14.63 4.20
CA THR A 753 48.16 15.89 4.88
C THR A 753 49.13 15.68 6.05
N GLY A 754 49.74 16.76 6.56
CA GLY A 754 50.58 16.75 7.80
C GLY A 754 52.01 16.26 7.62
N GLY A 755 52.57 16.19 6.40
CA GLY A 755 53.98 15.76 6.15
C GLY A 755 54.39 15.73 4.69
N LEU A 756 55.61 15.32 4.39
CA LEU A 756 56.05 14.98 3.01
C LEU A 756 55.45 13.66 2.58
N SER A 757 55.41 13.37 1.26
CA SER A 757 54.71 12.26 0.60
C SER A 757 54.80 10.88 1.25
N ASP A 758 55.84 10.59 2.03
CA ASP A 758 56.05 9.30 2.67
C ASP A 758 55.95 9.34 4.21
N ASP A 759 55.71 10.53 4.80
CA ASP A 759 55.55 10.73 6.24
C ASP A 759 54.31 11.56 6.56
N TRP A 760 53.18 11.20 5.97
CA TRP A 760 51.89 11.84 6.26
C TRP A 760 51.38 11.44 7.65
N THR A 761 50.66 12.35 8.30
CA THR A 761 50.01 12.11 9.61
C THR A 761 48.51 11.87 9.48
N GLU A 762 47.89 12.45 8.48
CA GLU A 762 46.47 12.34 8.23
C GLU A 762 46.19 12.07 6.74
N VAL A 763 45.14 11.40 6.48
CA VAL A 763 44.62 11.16 5.14
C VAL A 763 43.16 11.58 5.05
N VAL A 764 42.81 12.30 3.99
CA VAL A 764 41.45 12.72 3.65
C VAL A 764 40.96 11.88 2.46
N LEU A 765 39.81 11.25 2.60
CA LEU A 765 39.10 10.58 1.51
C LEU A 765 38.02 11.53 1.01
N HIS A 766 38.18 12.08 -0.18
CA HIS A 766 37.19 12.92 -0.87
C HIS A 766 36.29 12.04 -1.71
N GLY A 767 35.08 11.78 -1.23
CA GLY A 767 34.19 10.81 -1.86
C GLY A 767 32.97 11.41 -2.55
N ARG A 768 32.30 10.57 -3.33
CA ARG A 768 31.09 10.93 -4.08
C ARG A 768 30.08 9.79 -4.12
N GLY A 769 28.79 10.14 -3.96
CA GLY A 769 27.67 9.21 -3.98
C GLY A 769 27.51 8.37 -2.69
N TRP A 770 26.43 7.63 -2.62
CA TRP A 770 26.08 6.72 -1.52
C TRP A 770 25.50 5.40 -2.04
N GLY A 771 26.15 4.31 -1.74
CA GLY A 771 25.87 2.96 -2.20
C GLY A 771 26.65 2.57 -3.46
N HIS A 772 26.35 1.41 -3.99
CA HIS A 772 27.07 0.80 -5.14
C HIS A 772 26.92 1.57 -6.46
N GLY A 773 25.90 2.41 -6.63
CA GLY A 773 25.70 3.23 -7.82
C GLY A 773 25.15 2.51 -9.05
N VAL A 774 24.88 1.21 -8.98
CA VAL A 774 24.37 0.42 -10.11
C VAL A 774 22.86 0.60 -10.25
N GLY A 775 22.39 0.82 -11.48
CA GLY A 775 20.98 1.00 -11.80
C GLY A 775 20.40 2.32 -11.31
N LEU A 776 19.17 2.31 -10.73
CA LEU A 776 18.47 3.54 -10.36
C LEU A 776 19.13 4.27 -9.18
N CYS A 777 19.35 5.58 -9.38
CA CYS A 777 19.73 6.53 -8.34
C CYS A 777 18.46 7.07 -7.68
N GLN A 778 18.20 6.74 -6.40
CA GLN A 778 16.96 7.14 -5.71
C GLN A 778 16.78 8.67 -5.67
N ILE A 779 17.84 9.42 -5.34
CA ILE A 779 17.79 10.90 -5.31
C ILE A 779 17.57 11.44 -6.72
N GLY A 780 18.30 10.94 -7.73
CA GLY A 780 18.11 11.38 -9.12
C GLY A 780 16.70 11.10 -9.64
N ALA A 781 16.16 9.92 -9.36
CA ALA A 781 14.78 9.57 -9.72
C ALA A 781 13.72 10.45 -9.03
N ALA A 782 13.94 10.82 -7.76
CA ALA A 782 13.06 11.76 -7.05
C ALA A 782 13.09 13.15 -7.68
N VAL A 783 14.28 13.65 -8.09
CA VAL A 783 14.43 14.91 -8.83
C VAL A 783 13.76 14.83 -10.19
N MET A 784 13.93 13.74 -10.95
CA MET A 784 13.24 13.55 -12.22
C MET A 784 11.72 13.65 -12.04
N ALA A 785 11.18 12.93 -11.08
CA ALA A 785 9.74 12.94 -10.81
C ALA A 785 9.23 14.33 -10.39
N SER A 786 9.97 15.09 -9.58
CA SER A 786 9.62 16.47 -9.21
C SER A 786 9.63 17.42 -10.42
N ARG A 787 10.42 17.10 -11.45
CA ARG A 787 10.44 17.82 -12.73
C ARG A 787 9.36 17.35 -13.73
N GLY A 788 8.48 16.40 -13.32
CA GLY A 788 7.36 15.92 -14.13
C GLY A 788 7.69 14.75 -15.07
N TYR A 789 8.83 14.08 -14.90
CA TYR A 789 9.10 12.82 -15.61
C TYR A 789 8.17 11.73 -15.09
N THR A 790 7.58 10.97 -16.01
CA THR A 790 6.78 9.80 -15.68
C THR A 790 7.65 8.64 -15.18
N TYR A 791 7.07 7.71 -14.44
CA TYR A 791 7.82 6.52 -13.97
C TYR A 791 8.44 5.71 -15.12
N ARG A 792 7.81 5.67 -16.30
CA ARG A 792 8.35 5.00 -17.49
C ARG A 792 9.62 5.68 -18.01
N GLN A 793 9.62 7.00 -18.06
CA GLN A 793 10.79 7.80 -18.45
C GLN A 793 11.93 7.66 -17.43
N ILE A 794 11.62 7.59 -16.13
CA ILE A 794 12.60 7.34 -15.06
C ILE A 794 13.23 5.95 -15.25
N LEU A 795 12.40 4.92 -15.49
CA LEU A 795 12.90 3.57 -15.71
C LEU A 795 13.76 3.45 -16.99
N GLU A 796 13.36 4.08 -18.07
CA GLU A 796 14.12 4.11 -19.33
C GLU A 796 15.48 4.83 -19.18
N HIS A 797 15.52 5.87 -18.32
CA HIS A 797 16.77 6.59 -18.02
C HIS A 797 17.80 5.70 -17.34
N TYR A 798 17.39 4.93 -16.32
CA TYR A 798 18.30 4.11 -15.51
C TYR A 798 18.49 2.69 -16.00
N TYR A 799 17.59 2.16 -16.83
CA TYR A 799 17.63 0.81 -17.40
C TYR A 799 17.39 0.86 -18.92
N PRO A 800 18.31 1.46 -19.68
CA PRO A 800 18.13 1.66 -21.11
C PRO A 800 18.00 0.33 -21.85
N GLY A 801 17.01 0.24 -22.73
CA GLY A 801 16.73 -0.96 -23.53
C GLY A 801 15.99 -2.08 -22.79
N ALA A 802 15.65 -1.89 -21.52
CA ALA A 802 14.69 -2.77 -20.84
C ALA A 802 13.26 -2.32 -21.14
N ASP A 803 12.37 -3.29 -21.33
CA ASP A 803 10.94 -3.08 -21.54
C ASP A 803 10.16 -3.36 -20.27
N ILE A 804 8.96 -2.76 -20.12
CA ILE A 804 8.05 -3.08 -19.02
C ILE A 804 7.07 -4.15 -19.51
N ALA A 805 7.02 -5.29 -18.79
CA ALA A 805 6.08 -6.37 -19.04
C ALA A 805 5.23 -6.65 -17.79
N THR A 806 3.96 -7.01 -17.99
CA THR A 806 3.09 -7.50 -16.90
C THR A 806 3.19 -9.01 -16.83
N THR A 807 3.55 -9.56 -15.68
CA THR A 807 3.79 -11.00 -15.47
C THR A 807 2.62 -11.73 -14.81
N TRP A 808 1.73 -11.01 -14.13
CA TRP A 808 0.46 -11.52 -13.56
C TRP A 808 -0.61 -10.43 -13.55
N GLU A 809 -1.90 -10.85 -13.65
CA GLU A 809 -3.06 -9.98 -13.66
C GLU A 809 -3.92 -10.12 -12.40
#